data_7926e5741af2727ad1d2cafeba81cfd3
#
_entry.id   7926e5741af2727ad1d2cafeba81cfd3
#
_cell.length_a   1.000
_cell.length_b   1.000
_cell.length_c   1.000
_cell.angle_alpha   90.00
_cell.angle_beta   90.00
_cell.angle_gamma   90.00
#
_symmetry.space_group_name_H-M   'P 1'
#
loop_
_entity.id
_entity.type
_entity.pdbx_description
1 polymer ?
#
loop_
_entity_poly.entity_id
_entity_poly.type
_entity_poly.pdbx_seq_one_letter_code
_entity_poly.pdbx_strand_id
1 'polypeptide(L)'
;AGAGSGAGSGAGAGGAVRVRVEEGAPKMTIALWVGGRPRSMVRERTEPLSKTLGRIGKSAAQPPPKGAVRNPSAAHDPAPGGVGVCLRDAQGREVPGETPNEEAWEQGGTLSVGSAELRVERNPPTVASLEAERRPVVGCSLRPQFSVDFGDTELCLWKWEREVLPGHGPTETEATLWVDTGGVGHAYVPTEVDSGKRLRVTCTPRGEVSPGALSSEALRVGEPVTVEMDGSVEKAGYGRPWDGRRQGRWVHPPGAATCRVMTYNLLADMYSSTETAKTRLFRYVLPDNLEWDYRKRLQLQEVLMAEADVLCFQEVDTKAFERFWRPHLTVAGYTGFFGKKSSDASEGQATFVRDSKYRIADAQVVSLRDSFAEPNGAAAAEAGPFLRALPNIREALGKLGTVASLLRLEPVLGDLCPLCVANTHLYFHPGASSIRTLQAYAILKEADAWLDGSAASLGADTPRPALLFCGDLNSEPDTAAIELLQSGRVGEDHFEWQTGKEFAFKKRGGEGAASAVAVELSTEEVPGLALTSPFDLASADRLLSPFTNFVQGYIATLDYVFFEAGRLRLEALMPLPTVEQIQSEEVVSAADVPRQGALPSKSYPSDHVAVVADLAVARPEGEPCPAIAASRAPWPAPPRNAVRAPGEPEIRPVMPLPASKYNICKAVASLRRDGVVALPSDTIYGVAACAASSEGVRRVYECKKRNTGVPLSICVHDVGLVGTYGEVSHLPAGFLEALLPGPVTLLLRRLPEAPLSPSLNPGTEAIGIRIPDCEFLCAVAEAHGGALALTSANVSGSSSTKNVWEFREIWDTCEHVFDGGELDVNDIAGSTVVDLSQPGGFKILRAGCAETQTAETMQSFGLARIAPES
;
A
#
# COMPACT_ATOMS: atom_id res chain seq x y z
N ALA A 1 24.32 7.01 -13.20
CA ALA A 1 25.43 7.23 -14.12
C ALA A 1 26.43 6.10 -13.95
N GLY A 2 26.44 5.15 -14.86
CA GLY A 2 27.35 4.04 -14.85
C GLY A 2 27.04 3.16 -16.06
N ALA A 3 27.51 3.60 -17.24
CA ALA A 3 27.39 2.81 -18.47
C ALA A 3 28.35 1.62 -18.38
N GLY A 4 27.82 0.44 -18.09
CA GLY A 4 28.50 -0.83 -18.20
C GLY A 4 28.51 -1.27 -19.66
N SER A 5 29.66 -1.20 -20.31
CA SER A 5 29.92 -1.69 -21.66
C SER A 5 29.91 -3.22 -21.67
N GLY A 6 28.76 -3.82 -21.99
CA GLY A 6 28.68 -5.22 -22.39
C GLY A 6 29.10 -5.38 -23.85
N ALA A 7 30.36 -5.66 -24.10
CA ALA A 7 30.84 -6.04 -25.42
C ALA A 7 30.40 -7.48 -25.70
N GLY A 8 29.27 -7.66 -26.40
CA GLY A 8 28.85 -8.96 -26.94
C GLY A 8 29.79 -9.41 -28.06
N SER A 9 30.49 -10.50 -27.81
CA SER A 9 31.31 -11.21 -28.78
C SER A 9 30.41 -12.10 -29.64
N GLY A 10 29.87 -11.58 -30.74
CA GLY A 10 29.20 -12.31 -31.80
C GLY A 10 29.80 -11.98 -33.15
N ALA A 11 30.89 -12.64 -33.52
CA ALA A 11 31.50 -12.55 -34.85
C ALA A 11 30.71 -13.43 -35.83
N GLY A 12 29.68 -12.88 -36.45
CA GLY A 12 29.10 -13.42 -37.68
C GLY A 12 30.09 -13.24 -38.84
N ALA A 13 30.48 -14.32 -39.50
CA ALA A 13 31.35 -14.32 -40.65
C ALA A 13 30.59 -13.85 -41.90
N GLY A 14 30.44 -12.54 -42.07
CA GLY A 14 29.95 -11.86 -43.24
C GLY A 14 30.12 -10.37 -43.02
N GLY A 15 31.19 -9.76 -43.61
CA GLY A 15 31.54 -8.39 -43.32
C GLY A 15 30.46 -7.42 -43.82
N ALA A 16 29.81 -6.74 -42.91
CA ALA A 16 28.90 -5.66 -43.22
C ALA A 16 29.43 -4.33 -42.68
N VAL A 17 29.14 -3.25 -43.40
CA VAL A 17 29.25 -1.88 -42.89
C VAL A 17 27.84 -1.38 -42.56
N ARG A 18 27.60 -0.96 -41.32
CA ARG A 18 26.31 -0.49 -40.87
C ARG A 18 26.28 1.02 -40.84
N VAL A 19 25.31 1.57 -41.56
CA VAL A 19 25.10 3.02 -41.66
C VAL A 19 23.81 3.40 -40.98
N ARG A 20 23.91 4.18 -39.92
CA ARG A 20 22.76 4.65 -39.13
C ARG A 20 22.50 6.12 -39.44
N VAL A 21 21.31 6.41 -39.90
CA VAL A 21 20.84 7.77 -40.27
C VAL A 21 19.48 7.98 -39.61
N GLU A 22 19.44 8.85 -38.62
CA GLU A 22 18.17 9.23 -37.97
C GLU A 22 17.50 10.36 -38.76
N GLU A 23 16.18 10.32 -38.84
CA GLU A 23 15.41 11.36 -39.52
C GLU A 23 15.63 12.74 -38.87
N GLY A 24 15.92 13.75 -39.68
CA GLY A 24 16.21 15.10 -39.18
C GLY A 24 17.57 15.30 -38.51
N ALA A 25 18.34 14.25 -38.22
CA ALA A 25 19.67 14.42 -37.64
C ALA A 25 20.70 14.92 -38.69
N PRO A 26 21.55 15.89 -38.35
CA PRO A 26 22.57 16.41 -39.30
C PRO A 26 23.74 15.43 -39.52
N LYS A 27 23.85 14.42 -38.67
CA LYS A 27 24.97 13.45 -38.67
C LYS A 27 24.46 12.04 -38.87
N MET A 28 25.37 11.20 -39.34
CA MET A 28 25.18 9.76 -39.49
C MET A 28 26.30 9.00 -38.80
N THR A 29 26.01 7.78 -38.36
CA THR A 29 27.01 6.89 -37.78
C THR A 29 27.32 5.72 -38.72
N ILE A 30 28.61 5.45 -38.91
CA ILE A 30 29.09 4.35 -39.77
C ILE A 30 29.90 3.42 -38.89
N ALA A 31 29.48 2.16 -38.79
CA ALA A 31 30.12 1.14 -38.01
C ALA A 31 30.55 -0.05 -38.88
N LEU A 32 31.79 -0.48 -38.74
CA LEU A 32 32.32 -1.59 -39.50
C LEU A 32 33.47 -2.28 -38.74
N TRP A 33 33.77 -3.51 -39.14
CA TRP A 33 34.91 -4.24 -38.61
C TRP A 33 36.07 -4.09 -39.59
N VAL A 34 37.15 -3.44 -39.15
CA VAL A 34 38.31 -3.19 -40.02
C VAL A 34 39.60 -3.15 -39.22
N GLY A 35 40.68 -3.71 -39.80
CA GLY A 35 41.97 -3.81 -39.11
C GLY A 35 41.94 -4.67 -37.84
N GLY A 36 41.11 -5.73 -37.83
CA GLY A 36 40.98 -6.68 -36.71
C GLY A 36 40.24 -6.12 -35.49
N ARG A 37 39.45 -5.05 -35.64
CA ARG A 37 38.69 -4.43 -34.56
C ARG A 37 37.46 -3.71 -35.02
N PRO A 38 36.40 -3.55 -34.18
CA PRO A 38 35.24 -2.73 -34.50
C PRO A 38 35.64 -1.25 -34.54
N ARG A 39 35.06 -0.53 -35.47
CA ARG A 39 35.20 0.91 -35.66
C ARG A 39 33.83 1.54 -35.81
N SER A 40 33.60 2.64 -35.13
CA SER A 40 32.43 3.47 -35.31
C SER A 40 32.91 4.91 -35.55
N MET A 41 32.26 5.61 -36.47
CA MET A 41 32.57 7.00 -36.77
C MET A 41 31.33 7.78 -37.06
N VAL A 42 31.26 9.00 -36.51
CA VAL A 42 30.17 9.93 -36.76
C VAL A 42 30.62 10.87 -37.90
N ARG A 43 29.76 11.09 -38.89
CA ARG A 43 29.97 11.91 -40.06
C ARG A 43 28.84 12.88 -40.32
N GLU A 44 29.17 14.06 -40.90
CA GLU A 44 28.15 14.96 -41.40
C GLU A 44 27.51 14.36 -42.63
N ARG A 45 26.19 14.48 -42.78
CA ARG A 45 25.44 13.92 -43.92
C ARG A 45 25.84 14.60 -45.23
N THR A 46 26.18 15.89 -45.19
CA THR A 46 26.57 16.72 -46.31
C THR A 46 28.07 16.65 -46.66
N GLU A 47 28.89 15.97 -45.82
CA GLU A 47 30.34 15.83 -46.10
C GLU A 47 30.60 14.93 -47.29
N PRO A 48 31.54 15.26 -48.17
CA PRO A 48 31.91 14.40 -49.29
C PRO A 48 32.38 13.00 -48.84
N LEU A 49 31.94 11.95 -49.55
CA LEU A 49 32.27 10.55 -49.33
C LEU A 49 33.77 10.28 -49.20
N SER A 50 34.58 10.97 -50.07
CA SER A 50 36.05 10.83 -50.09
C SER A 50 36.71 11.02 -48.72
N LYS A 51 36.17 11.97 -47.91
CA LYS A 51 36.71 12.14 -46.52
C LYS A 51 36.38 10.98 -45.61
N THR A 52 35.21 10.37 -45.76
CA THR A 52 34.80 9.20 -44.99
C THR A 52 35.63 7.97 -45.40
N LEU A 53 35.76 7.70 -46.68
CA LEU A 53 36.59 6.59 -47.21
C LEU A 53 38.05 6.74 -46.80
N GLY A 54 38.59 7.97 -46.83
CA GLY A 54 39.97 8.24 -46.41
C GLY A 54 40.18 7.93 -44.90
N ARG A 55 39.22 8.12 -44.05
CA ARG A 55 39.30 7.73 -42.65
C ARG A 55 39.18 6.23 -42.43
N ILE A 56 38.31 5.55 -43.18
CA ILE A 56 38.21 4.09 -43.16
C ILE A 56 39.54 3.49 -43.55
N GLY A 57 40.15 3.97 -44.67
CA GLY A 57 41.47 3.54 -45.13
C GLY A 57 42.58 3.70 -44.10
N LYS A 58 42.63 4.87 -43.45
CA LYS A 58 43.59 5.13 -42.33
C LYS A 58 43.36 4.18 -41.16
N SER A 59 42.11 3.82 -40.86
CA SER A 59 41.77 2.88 -39.79
C SER A 59 42.14 1.45 -40.17
N ALA A 60 42.01 1.07 -41.41
CA ALA A 60 42.35 -0.25 -41.94
C ALA A 60 43.88 -0.47 -41.96
N ALA A 61 44.66 0.59 -42.17
CA ALA A 61 46.14 0.54 -42.20
C ALA A 61 46.81 0.43 -40.80
N GLN A 62 46.04 0.54 -39.70
CA GLN A 62 46.57 0.40 -38.36
C GLN A 62 46.81 -1.06 -37.98
N PRO A 63 47.95 -1.43 -37.41
CA PRO A 63 48.21 -2.80 -36.99
C PRO A 63 47.22 -3.25 -35.90
N PRO A 64 46.84 -4.55 -35.87
CA PRO A 64 45.95 -5.07 -34.83
C PRO A 64 46.63 -4.99 -33.43
N PRO A 65 45.87 -4.84 -32.37
CA PRO A 65 46.40 -4.83 -31.01
C PRO A 65 47.05 -6.18 -30.69
N LYS A 66 48.10 -6.16 -29.86
CA LYS A 66 48.74 -7.37 -29.37
C LYS A 66 47.75 -8.23 -28.61
N GLY A 67 47.53 -9.48 -29.06
CA GLY A 67 46.63 -10.43 -28.45
C GLY A 67 45.27 -10.60 -29.16
N ALA A 68 44.99 -9.93 -30.26
CA ALA A 68 43.76 -10.14 -31.02
C ALA A 68 43.75 -11.53 -31.68
N VAL A 69 42.63 -12.28 -31.52
CA VAL A 69 42.38 -13.56 -32.19
C VAL A 69 42.43 -13.32 -33.70
N ARG A 70 43.36 -13.97 -34.40
CA ARG A 70 43.44 -13.92 -35.88
C ARG A 70 42.24 -14.62 -36.46
N ASN A 71 41.43 -13.89 -37.22
CA ASN A 71 40.41 -14.51 -38.06
C ASN A 71 41.11 -15.22 -39.24
N PRO A 72 40.91 -16.55 -39.47
CA PRO A 72 41.66 -17.31 -40.46
C PRO A 72 41.43 -16.89 -41.91
N SER A 73 40.41 -16.09 -42.20
CA SER A 73 40.06 -15.60 -43.53
C SER A 73 40.72 -14.24 -43.90
N ALA A 74 41.50 -13.63 -43.05
CA ALA A 74 42.19 -12.37 -43.32
C ALA A 74 43.70 -12.64 -43.63
N ALA A 75 43.99 -13.27 -44.74
CA ALA A 75 45.32 -13.34 -45.30
C ALA A 75 45.52 -12.12 -46.19
N HIS A 76 46.31 -11.12 -45.71
CA HIS A 76 47.35 -10.42 -46.46
C HIS A 76 47.97 -9.30 -45.61
N ASP A 77 49.25 -9.29 -45.52
CA ASP A 77 50.06 -8.16 -45.04
C ASP A 77 49.82 -6.92 -45.91
N PRO A 78 49.65 -5.71 -45.33
CA PRO A 78 49.49 -4.52 -46.12
C PRO A 78 50.75 -4.19 -46.88
N ALA A 79 50.65 -4.12 -48.21
CA ALA A 79 51.67 -3.54 -49.10
C ALA A 79 51.88 -2.03 -48.68
N PRO A 80 53.08 -1.47 -48.87
CA PRO A 80 53.38 -0.07 -48.56
C PRO A 80 52.74 0.88 -49.59
N GLY A 81 51.47 1.05 -49.52
CA GLY A 81 50.65 1.98 -50.28
C GLY A 81 49.26 1.79 -49.74
N GLY A 82 48.69 2.86 -49.14
CA GLY A 82 47.47 2.87 -48.35
C GLY A 82 46.39 1.93 -48.84
N VAL A 83 45.62 1.34 -47.88
CA VAL A 83 44.52 0.43 -48.18
C VAL A 83 43.48 1.16 -49.04
N GLY A 84 43.28 0.70 -50.28
CA GLY A 84 42.25 1.22 -51.17
C GLY A 84 40.86 0.98 -50.59
N VAL A 85 40.06 2.03 -50.51
CA VAL A 85 38.66 1.97 -50.04
C VAL A 85 37.77 2.61 -51.08
N CYS A 86 36.77 1.85 -51.56
CA CYS A 86 35.77 2.41 -52.47
C CYS A 86 34.36 1.92 -52.11
N LEU A 87 33.35 2.75 -52.30
CA LEU A 87 31.95 2.42 -52.16
C LEU A 87 31.37 2.14 -53.56
N ARG A 88 30.68 1.03 -53.74
CA ARG A 88 30.01 0.66 -55.01
C ARG A 88 28.50 0.64 -54.80
N ASP A 89 27.76 1.08 -55.84
CA ASP A 89 26.30 0.97 -55.87
C ASP A 89 25.82 -0.49 -56.03
N ALA A 90 24.51 -0.65 -56.02
CA ALA A 90 23.91 -1.99 -56.24
C ALA A 90 24.20 -2.62 -57.62
N GLN A 91 24.66 -1.83 -58.58
CA GLN A 91 25.06 -2.29 -59.91
C GLN A 91 26.59 -2.51 -60.02
N GLY A 92 27.32 -2.34 -58.91
CA GLY A 92 28.77 -2.53 -58.86
C GLY A 92 29.60 -1.34 -59.37
N ARG A 93 28.98 -0.19 -59.71
CA ARG A 93 29.65 1.03 -60.14
C ARG A 93 30.18 1.79 -58.95
N GLU A 94 31.34 2.39 -59.05
CA GLU A 94 31.93 3.16 -57.96
C GLU A 94 31.18 4.47 -57.76
N VAL A 95 30.80 4.76 -56.50
CA VAL A 95 30.14 6.03 -56.11
C VAL A 95 31.17 7.13 -56.08
N PRO A 96 30.97 8.25 -56.81
CA PRO A 96 31.94 9.35 -56.86
C PRO A 96 32.28 9.92 -55.47
N GLY A 97 33.57 10.20 -55.26
CA GLY A 97 34.05 10.66 -53.94
C GLY A 97 33.50 12.03 -53.51
N GLU A 98 33.02 12.87 -54.42
CA GLU A 98 32.40 14.17 -54.12
C GLU A 98 30.93 14.04 -53.73
N THR A 99 30.31 12.87 -53.90
CA THR A 99 28.92 12.67 -53.48
C THR A 99 28.79 12.86 -51.97
N PRO A 100 27.79 13.60 -51.49
CA PRO A 100 27.52 13.77 -50.06
C PRO A 100 27.30 12.40 -49.39
N ASN A 101 27.77 12.24 -48.15
CA ASN A 101 27.65 10.97 -47.44
C ASN A 101 26.23 10.43 -47.42
N GLU A 102 25.21 11.27 -47.22
CA GLU A 102 23.80 10.85 -47.17
C GLU A 102 23.41 10.13 -48.46
N GLU A 103 23.66 10.74 -49.61
CA GLU A 103 23.35 10.21 -50.94
C GLU A 103 24.25 9.01 -51.32
N ALA A 104 25.53 9.10 -50.98
CA ALA A 104 26.50 8.04 -51.29
C ALA A 104 26.15 6.73 -50.56
N TRP A 105 25.82 6.81 -49.28
CA TRP A 105 25.46 5.63 -48.48
C TRP A 105 24.03 5.15 -48.76
N GLU A 106 23.19 5.97 -49.39
CA GLU A 106 21.87 5.56 -49.87
C GLU A 106 21.98 4.69 -51.14
N GLN A 107 22.87 5.10 -52.05
CA GLN A 107 23.14 4.37 -53.26
C GLN A 107 24.05 3.16 -53.05
N GLY A 108 24.88 3.18 -51.99
CA GLY A 108 25.91 2.19 -51.78
C GLY A 108 25.38 0.80 -51.47
N GLY A 109 25.88 -0.20 -52.20
CA GLY A 109 25.59 -1.63 -52.01
C GLY A 109 26.74 -2.38 -51.36
N THR A 110 28.01 -2.06 -51.73
CA THR A 110 29.21 -2.74 -51.21
C THR A 110 30.32 -1.77 -50.95
N LEU A 111 30.94 -1.86 -49.76
CA LEU A 111 32.18 -1.15 -49.43
C LEU A 111 33.36 -2.11 -49.57
N SER A 112 34.27 -1.80 -50.46
CA SER A 112 35.52 -2.53 -50.60
C SER A 112 36.62 -1.88 -49.76
N VAL A 113 37.33 -2.66 -48.92
CA VAL A 113 38.45 -2.20 -48.06
C VAL A 113 39.62 -3.15 -48.28
N GLY A 114 40.55 -2.78 -49.13
CA GLY A 114 41.58 -3.67 -49.60
C GLY A 114 40.98 -4.85 -50.38
N SER A 115 41.21 -6.07 -49.96
CA SER A 115 40.62 -7.28 -50.54
C SER A 115 39.29 -7.70 -49.89
N ALA A 116 38.83 -6.99 -48.84
CA ALA A 116 37.56 -7.27 -48.15
C ALA A 116 36.40 -6.53 -48.80
N GLU A 117 35.31 -7.22 -49.07
CA GLU A 117 34.06 -6.65 -49.52
C GLU A 117 33.04 -6.70 -48.37
N LEU A 118 32.48 -5.56 -48.03
CA LEU A 118 31.52 -5.39 -46.95
C LEU A 118 30.19 -4.93 -47.53
N ARG A 119 29.12 -5.65 -47.24
CA ARG A 119 27.77 -5.24 -47.66
C ARG A 119 27.36 -4.00 -46.89
N VAL A 120 26.77 -3.03 -47.56
CA VAL A 120 26.22 -1.83 -46.88
C VAL A 120 24.81 -2.16 -46.36
N GLU A 121 24.66 -2.00 -45.06
CA GLU A 121 23.38 -2.14 -44.34
C GLU A 121 22.97 -0.77 -43.78
N ARG A 122 21.96 -0.15 -44.39
CA ARG A 122 21.43 1.13 -43.96
C ARG A 122 20.30 0.90 -42.97
N ASN A 123 20.39 1.56 -41.80
CA ASN A 123 19.38 1.47 -40.73
C ASN A 123 18.94 0.02 -40.48
N PRO A 124 19.86 -0.93 -40.20
CA PRO A 124 19.46 -2.29 -39.92
C PRO A 124 18.62 -2.29 -38.62
N PRO A 125 17.59 -3.14 -38.54
CA PRO A 125 16.87 -3.31 -37.27
C PRO A 125 17.86 -3.58 -36.15
N THR A 126 17.75 -2.82 -35.04
CA THR A 126 18.75 -2.88 -33.98
C THR A 126 18.06 -2.84 -32.64
N VAL A 127 18.40 -3.75 -31.73
CA VAL A 127 17.96 -3.67 -30.34
C VAL A 127 18.68 -2.49 -29.68
N ALA A 128 17.96 -1.44 -29.37
CA ALA A 128 18.51 -0.24 -28.73
C ALA A 128 18.66 -0.42 -27.21
N SER A 129 17.75 -1.16 -26.60
CA SER A 129 17.82 -1.60 -25.21
C SER A 129 17.20 -2.97 -25.04
N LEU A 130 17.75 -3.78 -24.14
CA LEU A 130 17.18 -5.04 -23.68
C LEU A 130 17.58 -5.22 -22.22
N GLU A 131 16.60 -5.12 -21.35
CA GLU A 131 16.78 -5.22 -19.90
C GLU A 131 16.13 -6.49 -19.38
N ALA A 132 16.92 -7.31 -18.70
CA ALA A 132 16.44 -8.52 -18.06
C ALA A 132 15.64 -8.18 -16.81
N GLU A 133 14.64 -8.99 -16.53
CA GLU A 133 13.98 -8.95 -15.23
C GLU A 133 14.82 -9.62 -14.15
N ARG A 134 14.71 -9.13 -12.92
CA ARG A 134 15.37 -9.68 -11.73
C ARG A 134 14.50 -10.73 -11.07
N ARG A 135 15.13 -11.70 -10.38
CA ARG A 135 14.47 -12.71 -9.53
C ARG A 135 13.30 -13.43 -10.24
N PRO A 136 13.58 -14.21 -11.30
CA PRO A 136 12.55 -14.98 -11.97
C PRO A 136 11.93 -16.01 -11.03
N VAL A 137 10.59 -16.20 -11.10
CA VAL A 137 9.84 -17.13 -10.23
C VAL A 137 9.03 -18.09 -11.07
N VAL A 138 8.97 -19.37 -10.66
CA VAL A 138 8.13 -20.39 -11.32
C VAL A 138 6.67 -19.92 -11.38
N GLY A 139 6.03 -20.06 -12.54
CA GLY A 139 4.64 -19.68 -12.77
C GLY A 139 4.39 -18.19 -13.01
N CYS A 140 5.41 -17.33 -12.86
CA CYS A 140 5.28 -15.90 -13.11
C CYS A 140 5.83 -15.52 -14.49
N SER A 141 5.02 -14.84 -15.31
CA SER A 141 5.44 -14.40 -16.63
C SER A 141 6.61 -13.42 -16.54
N LEU A 142 7.65 -13.70 -17.33
CA LEU A 142 8.80 -12.83 -17.54
C LEU A 142 8.60 -12.04 -18.84
N ARG A 143 8.83 -10.73 -18.80
CA ARG A 143 8.72 -9.84 -19.96
C ARG A 143 9.85 -8.82 -19.95
N PRO A 144 10.99 -9.11 -20.61
CA PRO A 144 12.09 -8.17 -20.71
C PRO A 144 11.63 -6.83 -21.29
N GLN A 145 12.12 -5.73 -20.73
CA GLN A 145 11.92 -4.42 -21.36
C GLN A 145 12.88 -4.26 -22.51
N PHE A 146 12.39 -3.82 -23.66
CA PHE A 146 13.23 -3.62 -24.83
C PHE A 146 12.74 -2.48 -25.70
N SER A 147 13.66 -2.00 -26.53
CA SER A 147 13.36 -1.07 -27.61
C SER A 147 14.16 -1.43 -28.85
N VAL A 148 13.59 -1.17 -30.00
CA VAL A 148 14.20 -1.47 -31.30
C VAL A 148 14.20 -0.21 -32.15
N ASP A 149 15.36 0.10 -32.73
CA ASP A 149 15.49 1.16 -33.74
C ASP A 149 15.45 0.53 -35.14
N PHE A 150 14.78 1.21 -36.05
CA PHE A 150 14.67 0.82 -37.46
C PHE A 150 14.08 -0.58 -37.71
N GLY A 151 13.36 -1.08 -36.74
CA GLY A 151 12.67 -2.36 -36.79
C GLY A 151 11.26 -2.26 -36.24
N ASP A 152 10.54 -3.36 -36.27
CA ASP A 152 9.21 -3.48 -35.69
C ASP A 152 9.27 -4.41 -34.47
N THR A 153 8.77 -3.94 -33.34
CA THR A 153 8.74 -4.69 -32.09
C THR A 153 7.92 -5.98 -32.19
N GLU A 154 6.86 -5.97 -33.02
CA GLU A 154 5.98 -7.13 -33.23
C GLU A 154 6.63 -8.21 -34.09
N LEU A 155 7.59 -7.84 -34.93
CA LEU A 155 8.29 -8.77 -35.83
C LEU A 155 9.54 -9.41 -35.19
N CYS A 156 9.95 -8.95 -33.99
CA CYS A 156 11.13 -9.49 -33.32
C CYS A 156 10.99 -10.99 -33.03
N LEU A 157 12.09 -11.74 -33.22
CA LEU A 157 12.15 -13.14 -32.78
C LEU A 157 12.76 -13.25 -31.40
N TRP A 158 12.19 -14.11 -30.59
CA TRP A 158 12.59 -14.37 -29.24
C TRP A 158 13.04 -15.81 -29.06
N LYS A 159 14.12 -16.01 -28.29
CA LYS A 159 14.60 -17.32 -27.90
C LYS A 159 14.91 -17.31 -26.42
N TRP A 160 14.29 -18.22 -25.68
CA TRP A 160 14.50 -18.41 -24.24
C TRP A 160 15.32 -19.66 -24.00
N GLU A 161 16.35 -19.55 -23.17
CA GLU A 161 17.24 -20.65 -22.85
C GLU A 161 17.43 -20.73 -21.34
N ARG A 162 17.59 -21.97 -20.83
CA ARG A 162 17.92 -22.24 -19.43
C ARG A 162 19.28 -22.86 -19.29
N GLU A 163 19.92 -22.57 -18.16
CA GLU A 163 21.19 -23.14 -17.77
C GLU A 163 21.05 -24.65 -17.50
N VAL A 164 22.03 -25.42 -17.95
CA VAL A 164 22.20 -26.83 -17.56
C VAL A 164 23.22 -26.87 -16.46
N LEU A 165 22.77 -27.26 -15.26
CA LEU A 165 23.68 -27.45 -14.13
C LEU A 165 24.58 -28.66 -14.40
N PRO A 166 25.93 -28.57 -14.24
CA PRO A 166 26.81 -29.70 -14.43
C PRO A 166 26.46 -30.84 -13.45
N GLY A 167 26.37 -32.04 -13.97
CA GLY A 167 26.25 -33.24 -13.14
C GLY A 167 27.48 -33.38 -12.25
N HIS A 168 27.32 -33.91 -11.04
CA HIS A 168 28.41 -34.10 -10.07
C HIS A 168 29.60 -34.87 -10.66
N GLY A 169 30.64 -34.16 -11.05
CA GLY A 169 31.92 -34.68 -11.48
C GLY A 169 32.98 -33.57 -11.51
N PRO A 170 34.19 -33.79 -10.96
CA PRO A 170 35.21 -32.77 -10.87
C PRO A 170 36.00 -32.68 -12.16
N THR A 171 35.62 -31.81 -13.08
CA THR A 171 36.53 -31.36 -14.17
C THR A 171 36.32 -29.86 -14.34
N GLU A 172 37.40 -29.13 -14.05
CA GLU A 172 37.51 -27.67 -14.19
C GLU A 172 37.35 -27.27 -15.68
N THR A 173 36.71 -26.11 -15.92
CA THR A 173 36.57 -25.41 -17.19
C THR A 173 35.49 -25.90 -18.17
N GLU A 174 34.26 -26.03 -17.77
CA GLU A 174 33.17 -26.12 -18.76
C GLU A 174 32.40 -24.79 -18.84
N ALA A 175 32.32 -24.23 -20.05
CA ALA A 175 31.45 -23.11 -20.34
C ALA A 175 30.00 -23.50 -20.02
N THR A 176 29.28 -22.62 -19.33
CA THR A 176 27.87 -22.82 -18.98
C THR A 176 27.09 -23.25 -20.22
N LEU A 177 26.51 -24.44 -20.19
CA LEU A 177 25.70 -24.97 -21.27
C LEU A 177 24.26 -24.42 -21.17
N TRP A 178 23.74 -23.91 -22.25
CA TRP A 178 22.38 -23.37 -22.35
C TRP A 178 21.52 -24.26 -23.26
N VAL A 179 20.31 -24.54 -22.81
CA VAL A 179 19.35 -25.37 -23.57
C VAL A 179 18.07 -24.55 -23.80
N ASP A 180 17.55 -24.67 -25.04
CA ASP A 180 16.30 -24.03 -25.42
C ASP A 180 15.15 -24.50 -24.52
N THR A 181 14.37 -23.56 -24.04
CA THR A 181 13.20 -23.84 -23.18
C THR A 181 11.97 -24.22 -23.99
N GLY A 182 11.98 -23.97 -25.31
CA GLY A 182 10.79 -24.05 -26.17
C GLY A 182 9.85 -22.85 -26.04
N GLY A 183 10.21 -21.85 -25.25
CA GLY A 183 9.45 -20.61 -25.12
C GLY A 183 9.53 -19.76 -26.39
N VAL A 184 8.38 -19.40 -26.93
CA VAL A 184 8.25 -18.56 -28.13
C VAL A 184 7.64 -17.21 -27.78
N GLY A 185 8.13 -16.14 -28.38
CA GLY A 185 7.62 -14.78 -28.16
C GLY A 185 8.31 -14.02 -27.03
N HIS A 186 7.86 -12.81 -26.85
CA HIS A 186 8.43 -11.84 -25.89
C HIS A 186 8.29 -12.28 -24.43
N ALA A 187 7.24 -13.03 -24.10
CA ALA A 187 6.99 -13.49 -22.74
C ALA A 187 7.34 -14.98 -22.56
N TYR A 188 7.86 -15.30 -21.37
CA TYR A 188 8.12 -16.67 -20.96
C TYR A 188 7.63 -16.90 -19.54
N VAL A 189 6.98 -18.05 -19.29
CA VAL A 189 6.55 -18.46 -17.96
C VAL A 189 7.46 -19.60 -17.50
N PRO A 190 8.37 -19.36 -16.53
CA PRO A 190 9.21 -20.39 -15.98
C PRO A 190 8.38 -21.52 -15.35
N THR A 191 8.82 -22.75 -15.56
CA THR A 191 8.19 -23.97 -15.03
C THR A 191 9.04 -24.58 -13.92
N GLU A 192 8.54 -25.60 -13.25
CA GLU A 192 9.32 -26.35 -12.24
C GLU A 192 10.65 -26.90 -12.78
N VAL A 193 10.74 -27.18 -14.10
CA VAL A 193 11.98 -27.63 -14.75
C VAL A 193 13.07 -26.55 -14.73
N ASP A 194 12.67 -25.28 -14.65
CA ASP A 194 13.58 -24.14 -14.63
C ASP A 194 14.05 -23.79 -13.22
N SER A 195 13.39 -24.33 -12.18
CA SER A 195 13.70 -24.03 -10.79
C SER A 195 15.17 -24.24 -10.44
N GLY A 196 15.76 -23.24 -9.78
CA GLY A 196 17.18 -23.22 -9.39
C GLY A 196 18.17 -22.94 -10.51
N LYS A 197 17.71 -22.76 -11.78
CA LYS A 197 18.54 -22.50 -12.95
C LYS A 197 18.47 -21.06 -13.38
N ARG A 198 19.53 -20.53 -13.99
CA ARG A 198 19.49 -19.22 -14.63
C ARG A 198 18.79 -19.31 -16.00
N LEU A 199 18.15 -18.22 -16.38
CA LEU A 199 17.53 -18.04 -17.69
C LEU A 199 18.23 -16.93 -18.46
N ARG A 200 18.20 -17.04 -19.79
CA ARG A 200 18.58 -15.94 -20.66
C ARG A 200 17.61 -15.82 -21.83
N VAL A 201 17.50 -14.64 -22.35
CA VAL A 201 16.65 -14.36 -23.51
C VAL A 201 17.44 -13.66 -24.59
N THR A 202 17.19 -14.06 -25.83
CA THR A 202 17.76 -13.46 -27.02
C THR A 202 16.64 -12.83 -27.85
N CYS A 203 16.80 -11.52 -28.14
CA CYS A 203 15.96 -10.77 -29.06
C CYS A 203 16.68 -10.62 -30.40
N THR A 204 16.08 -11.08 -31.49
CA THR A 204 16.56 -10.83 -32.86
C THR A 204 15.61 -9.80 -33.48
N PRO A 205 16.06 -8.55 -33.72
CA PRO A 205 15.20 -7.50 -34.23
C PRO A 205 14.94 -7.70 -35.73
N ARG A 206 13.71 -7.41 -36.16
CA ARG A 206 13.27 -7.51 -37.55
C ARG A 206 12.53 -6.23 -37.94
N GLY A 207 12.48 -5.97 -39.24
CA GLY A 207 11.71 -4.90 -39.81
C GLY A 207 11.28 -5.23 -41.23
N GLU A 208 10.22 -4.59 -41.69
CA GLU A 208 9.76 -4.75 -43.07
C GLU A 208 10.80 -4.23 -44.06
N VAL A 209 10.83 -4.81 -45.25
CA VAL A 209 11.61 -4.29 -46.35
C VAL A 209 10.85 -3.13 -46.96
N SER A 210 11.51 -1.96 -47.14
CA SER A 210 10.88 -0.80 -47.75
C SER A 210 10.35 -1.14 -49.15
N PRO A 211 9.15 -0.65 -49.54
CA PRO A 211 8.61 -0.84 -50.88
C PRO A 211 9.60 -0.38 -51.95
N GLY A 212 10.01 -1.30 -52.85
CA GLY A 212 10.96 -0.99 -53.90
C GLY A 212 12.37 -1.53 -53.69
N ALA A 213 12.67 -2.22 -52.59
CA ALA A 213 13.94 -2.87 -52.38
C ALA A 213 14.06 -4.13 -53.27
N LEU A 214 15.23 -4.30 -53.87
CA LEU A 214 15.55 -5.44 -54.80
C LEU A 214 15.78 -6.77 -54.06
N SER A 215 15.49 -6.84 -52.80
CA SER A 215 15.71 -8.04 -51.96
C SER A 215 14.53 -9.01 -52.09
N SER A 216 14.85 -10.29 -52.35
CA SER A 216 13.89 -11.40 -52.28
C SER A 216 13.52 -11.81 -50.84
N GLU A 217 14.14 -11.22 -49.83
CA GLU A 217 13.85 -11.47 -48.41
C GLU A 217 12.68 -10.59 -47.97
N ALA A 218 11.66 -11.20 -47.40
CA ALA A 218 10.44 -10.53 -46.95
C ALA A 218 10.68 -9.63 -45.74
N LEU A 219 11.76 -9.82 -44.97
CA LEU A 219 12.07 -9.06 -43.74
C LEU A 219 13.56 -8.76 -43.64
N ARG A 220 13.89 -7.54 -43.15
CA ARG A 220 15.25 -7.22 -42.72
C ARG A 220 15.47 -7.80 -41.31
N VAL A 221 16.62 -8.39 -41.06
CA VAL A 221 17.00 -9.03 -39.81
C VAL A 221 18.26 -8.34 -39.28
N GLY A 222 18.21 -7.92 -38.04
CA GLY A 222 19.36 -7.32 -37.33
C GLY A 222 20.11 -8.34 -36.46
N GLU A 223 21.17 -7.87 -35.80
CA GLU A 223 21.96 -8.69 -34.89
C GLU A 223 21.17 -9.07 -33.64
N PRO A 224 21.20 -10.35 -33.24
CA PRO A 224 20.59 -10.77 -32.00
C PRO A 224 21.32 -10.22 -30.79
N VAL A 225 20.56 -9.78 -29.76
CA VAL A 225 21.08 -9.36 -28.47
C VAL A 225 20.57 -10.32 -27.40
N THR A 226 21.49 -10.81 -26.57
CA THR A 226 21.17 -11.75 -25.49
C THR A 226 21.41 -11.09 -24.14
N VAL A 227 20.50 -11.28 -23.19
CA VAL A 227 20.64 -10.87 -21.80
C VAL A 227 20.32 -12.05 -20.88
N GLU A 228 21.09 -12.20 -19.81
CA GLU A 228 20.82 -13.16 -18.73
C GLU A 228 19.93 -12.51 -17.67
N MET A 229 18.98 -13.29 -17.10
CA MET A 229 18.19 -12.88 -15.95
C MET A 229 19.09 -12.75 -14.71
N ASP A 230 18.80 -11.77 -13.88
CA ASP A 230 19.50 -11.58 -12.61
C ASP A 230 18.95 -12.58 -11.58
N GLY A 231 19.76 -13.54 -11.20
CA GLY A 231 19.41 -14.64 -10.30
C GLY A 231 18.89 -15.90 -11.00
N SER A 232 18.82 -16.98 -10.23
CA SER A 232 18.20 -18.25 -10.65
C SER A 232 16.69 -18.21 -10.42
N VAL A 233 15.95 -19.05 -11.16
CA VAL A 233 14.50 -19.20 -11.00
C VAL A 233 14.17 -19.68 -9.59
N GLU A 234 13.48 -18.86 -8.85
CA GLU A 234 13.03 -19.21 -7.50
C GLU A 234 11.78 -20.09 -7.57
N LYS A 235 11.65 -21.05 -6.63
CA LYS A 235 10.40 -21.78 -6.48
C LYS A 235 9.32 -20.82 -5.99
N ALA A 236 8.14 -20.88 -6.61
CA ALA A 236 6.99 -20.19 -6.07
C ALA A 236 6.71 -20.69 -4.65
N GLY A 237 6.93 -19.85 -3.66
CA GLY A 237 6.58 -20.16 -2.27
C GLY A 237 5.07 -20.20 -1.98
N TYR A 238 4.24 -20.25 -3.01
CA TYR A 238 2.88 -19.70 -3.05
C TYR A 238 1.72 -20.66 -3.00
N GLY A 239 1.91 -21.94 -2.94
CA GLY A 239 0.76 -22.83 -2.85
C GLY A 239 -0.12 -22.59 -1.61
N ARG A 240 0.48 -22.24 -0.49
CA ARG A 240 -0.18 -22.33 0.81
C ARG A 240 -1.21 -21.23 1.16
N PRO A 241 -0.98 -19.91 0.98
CA PRO A 241 -1.99 -18.93 1.36
C PRO A 241 -3.23 -18.99 0.46
N TRP A 242 -3.04 -19.21 -0.85
CA TRP A 242 -4.13 -19.30 -1.82
C TRP A 242 -4.88 -20.63 -1.76
N ASP A 243 -4.17 -21.73 -1.54
CA ASP A 243 -4.81 -23.04 -1.33
C ASP A 243 -5.70 -23.02 -0.10
N GLY A 244 -5.27 -22.36 0.98
CA GLY A 244 -6.08 -22.13 2.16
C GLY A 244 -7.31 -21.26 1.89
N ARG A 245 -7.19 -20.17 1.12
CA ARG A 245 -8.30 -19.29 0.73
C ARG A 245 -9.27 -19.94 -0.25
N ARG A 246 -8.81 -20.91 -1.06
CA ARG A 246 -9.63 -21.67 -2.00
C ARG A 246 -10.38 -22.85 -1.37
N GLN A 247 -10.10 -23.20 -0.12
CA GLN A 247 -10.81 -24.28 0.57
C GLN A 247 -12.26 -23.86 0.84
N GLY A 248 -13.19 -24.63 0.29
CA GLY A 248 -14.64 -24.42 0.46
C GLY A 248 -15.39 -24.15 -0.83
N ARG A 249 -16.44 -23.33 -0.76
CA ARG A 249 -17.34 -23.03 -1.90
C ARG A 249 -16.74 -22.10 -2.97
N TRP A 250 -15.53 -21.61 -2.77
CA TRP A 250 -14.84 -20.79 -3.76
C TRP A 250 -14.27 -21.68 -4.87
N VAL A 251 -15.11 -22.10 -5.77
CA VAL A 251 -14.73 -23.02 -6.85
C VAL A 251 -15.19 -22.44 -8.18
N HIS A 252 -14.20 -21.96 -8.96
CA HIS A 252 -14.19 -21.80 -10.41
C HIS A 252 -14.84 -20.60 -11.07
N PRO A 253 -14.49 -20.39 -12.37
CA PRO A 253 -14.79 -19.10 -12.96
C PRO A 253 -16.22 -18.75 -12.67
N PRO A 254 -16.48 -17.49 -12.25
CA PRO A 254 -17.82 -17.07 -11.92
C PRO A 254 -18.76 -17.39 -13.09
N GLY A 255 -19.99 -17.80 -12.81
CA GLY A 255 -21.00 -18.10 -13.84
C GLY A 255 -21.10 -16.96 -14.86
N ALA A 256 -21.65 -17.21 -16.03
CA ALA A 256 -21.80 -16.22 -17.11
C ALA A 256 -22.49 -14.92 -16.63
N ALA A 257 -23.44 -15.04 -15.69
CA ALA A 257 -24.20 -13.93 -15.10
C ALA A 257 -23.57 -13.34 -13.82
N THR A 258 -22.37 -13.72 -13.45
CA THR A 258 -21.68 -13.25 -12.24
C THR A 258 -20.47 -12.41 -12.63
N CYS A 259 -20.28 -11.28 -11.94
CA CYS A 259 -19.11 -10.42 -12.03
C CYS A 259 -18.24 -10.60 -10.78
N ARG A 260 -17.00 -11.01 -10.93
CA ARG A 260 -16.02 -11.08 -9.86
C ARG A 260 -15.25 -9.78 -9.79
N VAL A 261 -15.25 -9.16 -8.63
CA VAL A 261 -14.57 -7.88 -8.34
C VAL A 261 -13.47 -8.09 -7.34
N MET A 262 -12.31 -7.52 -7.59
CA MET A 262 -11.17 -7.51 -6.65
C MET A 262 -10.75 -6.08 -6.36
N THR A 263 -10.61 -5.71 -5.09
CA THR A 263 -9.89 -4.51 -4.68
C THR A 263 -8.62 -4.88 -3.94
N TYR A 264 -7.52 -4.16 -4.22
CA TYR A 264 -6.23 -4.47 -3.65
C TYR A 264 -5.30 -3.26 -3.61
N ASN A 265 -4.95 -2.80 -2.41
CA ASN A 265 -3.85 -1.87 -2.22
C ASN A 265 -2.52 -2.62 -2.38
N LEU A 266 -1.71 -2.24 -3.36
CA LEU A 266 -0.52 -2.97 -3.78
C LEU A 266 0.75 -2.59 -3.01
N LEU A 267 0.69 -1.60 -2.13
CA LEU A 267 1.85 -0.99 -1.46
C LEU A 267 2.89 -0.52 -2.49
N ALA A 268 2.80 0.72 -2.94
CA ALA A 268 3.71 1.26 -3.95
C ALA A 268 5.18 1.14 -3.54
N ASP A 269 6.04 0.87 -4.53
CA ASP A 269 7.49 0.77 -4.27
C ASP A 269 8.07 2.06 -3.69
N MET A 270 7.56 3.20 -4.13
CA MET A 270 7.96 4.50 -3.59
C MET A 270 7.72 4.64 -2.07
N TYR A 271 6.84 3.85 -1.48
CA TYR A 271 6.59 3.83 -0.03
C TYR A 271 7.42 2.75 0.66
N SER A 272 7.44 1.52 0.13
CA SER A 272 8.15 0.38 0.72
C SER A 272 9.68 0.49 0.64
N SER A 273 10.22 1.19 -0.36
CA SER A 273 11.67 1.34 -0.58
C SER A 273 12.35 2.40 0.30
N THR A 274 11.59 3.22 1.05
CA THR A 274 12.13 4.31 1.87
C THR A 274 12.89 3.78 3.10
N GLU A 275 13.87 4.54 3.58
CA GLU A 275 14.56 4.21 4.84
C GLU A 275 13.60 4.14 6.03
N THR A 276 12.59 5.02 6.08
CA THR A 276 11.55 4.97 7.13
C THR A 276 10.74 3.68 7.06
N ALA A 277 10.38 3.22 5.85
CA ALA A 277 9.70 1.96 5.69
C ALA A 277 10.56 0.79 6.20
N LYS A 278 11.82 0.70 5.80
CA LYS A 278 12.73 -0.38 6.15
C LYS A 278 13.11 -0.40 7.63
N THR A 279 13.29 0.77 8.25
CA THR A 279 13.81 0.86 9.63
C THR A 279 12.73 1.04 10.69
N ARG A 280 11.52 1.45 10.31
CA ARG A 280 10.42 1.72 11.25
C ARG A 280 9.13 0.97 10.94
N LEU A 281 8.55 1.16 9.74
CA LEU A 281 7.23 0.62 9.42
C LEU A 281 7.27 -0.91 9.21
N PHE A 282 8.24 -1.38 8.44
CA PHE A 282 8.37 -2.79 8.05
C PHE A 282 9.68 -3.42 8.53
N ARG A 283 10.21 -2.95 9.68
CA ARG A 283 11.49 -3.45 10.24
C ARG A 283 11.50 -4.95 10.54
N TYR A 284 10.32 -5.55 10.63
CA TYR A 284 10.13 -6.98 10.84
C TYR A 284 10.22 -7.80 9.54
N VAL A 285 10.12 -7.16 8.39
CA VAL A 285 10.16 -7.82 7.08
C VAL A 285 11.59 -8.07 6.65
N LEU A 286 11.88 -9.27 6.16
CA LEU A 286 13.16 -9.55 5.52
C LEU A 286 13.37 -8.59 4.35
N PRO A 287 14.52 -7.90 4.23
CA PRO A 287 14.75 -6.85 3.22
C PRO A 287 14.39 -7.29 1.79
N ASP A 288 14.75 -8.51 1.43
CA ASP A 288 14.47 -9.09 0.11
C ASP A 288 12.97 -9.21 -0.19
N ASN A 289 12.13 -9.37 0.83
CA ASN A 289 10.68 -9.49 0.68
C ASN A 289 10.00 -8.13 0.48
N LEU A 290 10.66 -7.01 0.83
CA LEU A 290 10.17 -5.66 0.54
C LEU A 290 10.50 -5.19 -0.88
N GLU A 291 11.44 -5.82 -1.55
CA GLU A 291 11.85 -5.39 -2.87
C GLU A 291 10.72 -5.51 -3.90
N TRP A 292 10.58 -4.47 -4.74
CA TRP A 292 9.58 -4.43 -5.79
C TRP A 292 9.65 -5.64 -6.74
N ASP A 293 10.85 -6.03 -7.15
CA ASP A 293 11.05 -7.17 -8.05
C ASP A 293 10.60 -8.51 -7.47
N TYR A 294 10.57 -8.63 -6.14
CA TYR A 294 9.96 -9.76 -5.44
C TYR A 294 8.45 -9.61 -5.36
N ARG A 295 7.93 -8.52 -4.78
CA ARG A 295 6.51 -8.32 -4.48
C ARG A 295 5.62 -8.31 -5.72
N LYS A 296 6.02 -7.60 -6.79
CA LYS A 296 5.21 -7.46 -8.01
C LYS A 296 4.80 -8.79 -8.63
N ARG A 297 5.69 -9.81 -8.57
CA ARG A 297 5.41 -11.12 -9.17
C ARG A 297 4.37 -11.88 -8.40
N LEU A 298 4.45 -11.78 -7.11
CA LEU A 298 3.53 -12.36 -6.19
C LEU A 298 2.16 -11.75 -6.31
N GLN A 299 2.11 -10.43 -6.35
CA GLN A 299 0.89 -9.68 -6.60
C GLN A 299 0.28 -10.08 -7.94
N LEU A 300 1.09 -10.19 -9.00
CA LEU A 300 0.59 -10.62 -10.30
C LEU A 300 0.02 -12.04 -10.25
N GLN A 301 0.71 -12.95 -9.60
CA GLN A 301 0.21 -14.32 -9.44
C GLN A 301 -1.10 -14.33 -8.65
N GLU A 302 -1.18 -13.59 -7.56
CA GLU A 302 -2.39 -13.43 -6.75
C GLU A 302 -3.56 -12.90 -7.59
N VAL A 303 -3.33 -11.85 -8.35
CA VAL A 303 -4.32 -11.23 -9.24
C VAL A 303 -4.80 -12.20 -10.32
N LEU A 304 -3.90 -12.91 -10.97
CA LEU A 304 -4.26 -13.89 -12.02
C LEU A 304 -5.01 -15.08 -11.45
N MET A 305 -4.64 -15.55 -10.25
CA MET A 305 -5.32 -16.66 -9.56
C MET A 305 -6.71 -16.28 -9.04
N ALA A 306 -6.97 -15.00 -8.78
CA ALA A 306 -8.29 -14.52 -8.39
C ALA A 306 -9.30 -14.60 -9.54
N GLU A 307 -8.84 -14.58 -10.79
CA GLU A 307 -9.68 -14.62 -12.01
C GLU A 307 -10.79 -13.56 -12.00
N ALA A 308 -10.53 -12.39 -11.39
CA ALA A 308 -11.52 -11.36 -11.28
C ALA A 308 -11.82 -10.69 -12.63
N ASP A 309 -13.05 -10.25 -12.82
CA ASP A 309 -13.52 -9.58 -14.04
C ASP A 309 -13.26 -8.08 -13.99
N VAL A 310 -13.26 -7.52 -12.77
CA VAL A 310 -12.92 -6.12 -12.47
C VAL A 310 -11.86 -6.10 -11.36
N LEU A 311 -10.73 -5.45 -11.63
CA LEU A 311 -9.61 -5.28 -10.70
C LEU A 311 -9.48 -3.80 -10.34
N CYS A 312 -9.57 -3.46 -9.07
CA CYS A 312 -9.42 -2.11 -8.53
C CYS A 312 -8.15 -2.05 -7.68
N PHE A 313 -7.09 -1.47 -8.20
CA PHE A 313 -5.80 -1.37 -7.51
C PHE A 313 -5.58 0.03 -6.97
N GLN A 314 -5.02 0.12 -5.77
CA GLN A 314 -4.56 1.34 -5.14
C GLN A 314 -3.04 1.31 -4.97
N GLU A 315 -2.42 2.46 -4.78
CA GLU A 315 -0.98 2.62 -4.67
C GLU A 315 -0.19 2.05 -5.86
N VAL A 316 -0.63 2.38 -7.06
CA VAL A 316 0.05 1.95 -8.28
C VAL A 316 1.00 3.03 -8.76
N ASP A 317 2.30 2.75 -8.77
CA ASP A 317 3.28 3.64 -9.41
C ASP A 317 3.02 3.74 -10.92
N THR A 318 3.12 4.95 -11.48
CA THR A 318 2.93 5.19 -12.92
C THR A 318 3.84 4.31 -13.78
N LYS A 319 5.10 4.13 -13.36
CA LYS A 319 6.05 3.25 -14.05
C LYS A 319 5.65 1.78 -13.94
N ALA A 320 5.15 1.36 -12.77
CA ALA A 320 4.66 0.00 -12.56
C ALA A 320 3.42 -0.28 -13.42
N PHE A 321 2.49 0.69 -13.52
CA PHE A 321 1.35 0.57 -14.43
C PHE A 321 1.80 0.34 -15.88
N GLU A 322 2.66 1.23 -16.41
CA GLU A 322 3.06 1.22 -17.82
C GLU A 322 3.96 0.04 -18.19
N ARG A 323 4.91 -0.32 -17.31
CA ARG A 323 5.96 -1.29 -17.63
C ARG A 323 5.69 -2.70 -17.13
N PHE A 324 4.78 -2.85 -16.15
CA PHE A 324 4.50 -4.14 -15.54
C PHE A 324 3.01 -4.51 -15.61
N TRP A 325 2.11 -3.78 -14.93
CA TRP A 325 0.71 -4.18 -14.82
C TRP A 325 0.00 -4.23 -16.17
N ARG A 326 0.01 -3.14 -16.91
CA ARG A 326 -0.66 -3.09 -18.23
C ARG A 326 -0.16 -4.16 -19.18
N PRO A 327 1.15 -4.35 -19.43
CA PRO A 327 1.62 -5.38 -20.34
C PRO A 327 1.23 -6.80 -19.94
N HIS A 328 1.33 -7.14 -18.64
CA HIS A 328 1.00 -8.50 -18.18
C HIS A 328 -0.50 -8.77 -18.21
N LEU A 329 -1.33 -7.80 -17.76
CA LEU A 329 -2.77 -7.98 -17.72
C LEU A 329 -3.41 -7.88 -19.10
N THR A 330 -2.85 -7.11 -20.05
CA THR A 330 -3.31 -7.11 -21.45
C THR A 330 -3.18 -8.50 -22.07
N VAL A 331 -2.06 -9.19 -21.85
CA VAL A 331 -1.90 -10.58 -22.32
C VAL A 331 -2.87 -11.55 -21.65
N ALA A 332 -3.25 -11.25 -20.40
CA ALA A 332 -4.26 -12.03 -19.68
C ALA A 332 -5.71 -11.66 -20.07
N GLY A 333 -5.91 -10.79 -21.07
CA GLY A 333 -7.22 -10.43 -21.61
C GLY A 333 -7.91 -9.31 -20.81
N TYR A 334 -7.14 -8.33 -20.30
CA TYR A 334 -7.68 -7.17 -19.59
C TYR A 334 -7.32 -5.86 -20.28
N THR A 335 -8.27 -4.96 -20.31
CA THR A 335 -8.05 -3.55 -20.64
C THR A 335 -7.91 -2.73 -19.36
N GLY A 336 -6.85 -1.89 -19.27
CA GLY A 336 -6.53 -1.12 -18.07
C GLY A 336 -6.75 0.38 -18.25
N PHE A 337 -7.27 1.02 -17.19
CA PHE A 337 -7.38 2.47 -17.02
C PHE A 337 -6.57 2.91 -15.81
N PHE A 338 -5.88 4.06 -15.89
CA PHE A 338 -5.05 4.60 -14.82
C PHE A 338 -5.48 6.01 -14.43
N GLY A 339 -5.93 6.16 -13.18
CA GLY A 339 -6.28 7.44 -12.57
C GLY A 339 -5.13 7.99 -11.74
N LYS A 340 -4.37 8.93 -12.28
CA LYS A 340 -3.25 9.57 -11.62
C LYS A 340 -3.72 10.56 -10.55
N LYS A 341 -3.13 10.58 -9.34
CA LYS A 341 -3.52 11.48 -8.23
C LYS A 341 -3.37 12.97 -8.59
N SER A 342 -2.31 13.36 -9.32
CA SER A 342 -2.11 14.70 -9.85
C SER A 342 -1.10 14.67 -11.00
N SER A 343 -0.93 15.79 -11.73
CA SER A 343 0.08 15.88 -12.80
C SER A 343 1.48 15.49 -12.32
N ASP A 344 1.83 15.89 -11.12
CA ASP A 344 3.16 15.71 -10.52
C ASP A 344 3.29 14.44 -9.66
N ALA A 345 2.18 13.76 -9.35
CA ALA A 345 2.22 12.51 -8.59
C ALA A 345 2.86 11.39 -9.42
N SER A 346 3.61 10.51 -8.78
CA SER A 346 4.16 9.31 -9.41
C SER A 346 3.28 8.08 -9.23
N GLU A 347 2.15 8.20 -8.53
CA GLU A 347 1.21 7.12 -8.23
C GLU A 347 -0.24 7.51 -8.55
N GLY A 348 -1.10 6.49 -8.56
CA GLY A 348 -2.54 6.62 -8.75
C GLY A 348 -3.28 5.32 -8.45
N GLN A 349 -4.51 5.22 -8.96
CA GLN A 349 -5.31 4.00 -8.95
C GLN A 349 -5.34 3.39 -10.35
N ALA A 350 -5.32 2.07 -10.44
CA ALA A 350 -5.51 1.38 -11.70
C ALA A 350 -6.77 0.51 -11.64
N THR A 351 -7.56 0.55 -12.70
CA THR A 351 -8.71 -0.34 -12.85
C THR A 351 -8.52 -1.16 -14.11
N PHE A 352 -8.57 -2.49 -13.99
CA PHE A 352 -8.49 -3.39 -15.13
C PHE A 352 -9.80 -4.16 -15.27
N VAL A 353 -10.21 -4.36 -16.50
CA VAL A 353 -11.49 -4.96 -16.85
C VAL A 353 -11.26 -6.10 -17.82
N ARG A 354 -11.83 -7.27 -17.54
CA ARG A 354 -11.72 -8.44 -18.40
C ARG A 354 -12.52 -8.26 -19.69
N ASP A 355 -11.83 -8.24 -20.83
CA ASP A 355 -12.39 -7.95 -22.15
C ASP A 355 -13.50 -8.92 -22.58
N SER A 356 -13.47 -10.16 -22.11
CA SER A 356 -14.50 -11.17 -22.39
C SER A 356 -15.82 -10.95 -21.63
N LYS A 357 -15.82 -10.09 -20.60
CA LYS A 357 -16.99 -9.81 -19.74
C LYS A 357 -17.53 -8.41 -19.93
N TYR A 358 -16.65 -7.42 -19.97
CA TYR A 358 -17.02 -6.02 -20.03
C TYR A 358 -16.12 -5.22 -20.96
N ARG A 359 -16.68 -4.16 -21.51
CA ARG A 359 -15.96 -3.13 -22.27
C ARG A 359 -16.01 -1.82 -21.48
N ILE A 360 -14.91 -1.12 -21.39
CA ILE A 360 -14.88 0.26 -20.88
C ILE A 360 -15.52 1.16 -21.96
N ALA A 361 -16.71 1.65 -21.67
CA ALA A 361 -17.45 2.51 -22.60
C ALA A 361 -17.09 3.99 -22.41
N ASP A 362 -16.76 4.38 -21.16
CA ASP A 362 -16.35 5.73 -20.79
C ASP A 362 -15.57 5.68 -19.48
N ALA A 363 -14.65 6.64 -19.26
CA ALA A 363 -13.87 6.71 -18.05
C ALA A 363 -13.42 8.15 -17.76
N GLN A 364 -13.43 8.52 -16.48
CA GLN A 364 -12.90 9.81 -16.02
C GLN A 364 -12.16 9.69 -14.70
N VAL A 365 -11.28 10.65 -14.45
CA VAL A 365 -10.63 10.86 -13.15
C VAL A 365 -11.25 12.09 -12.50
N VAL A 366 -11.86 11.89 -11.35
CA VAL A 366 -12.48 12.95 -10.55
C VAL A 366 -11.46 13.45 -9.53
N SER A 367 -11.15 14.73 -9.56
CA SER A 367 -10.34 15.40 -8.54
C SER A 367 -11.23 15.80 -7.37
N LEU A 368 -11.12 15.14 -6.22
CA LEU A 368 -12.05 15.35 -5.11
C LEU A 368 -11.97 16.76 -4.50
N ARG A 369 -10.86 17.45 -4.63
CA ARG A 369 -10.78 18.86 -4.24
C ARG A 369 -11.69 19.76 -5.07
N ASP A 370 -11.88 19.42 -6.35
CA ASP A 370 -12.68 20.23 -7.29
C ASP A 370 -14.18 20.01 -7.03
N SER A 371 -14.57 18.87 -6.48
CA SER A 371 -15.94 18.56 -6.05
C SER A 371 -16.45 19.46 -4.93
N PHE A 372 -15.54 20.12 -4.19
CA PHE A 372 -15.87 21.11 -3.15
C PHE A 372 -15.68 22.57 -3.59
N ALA A 373 -15.31 22.82 -4.85
CA ALA A 373 -15.07 24.16 -5.35
C ALA A 373 -16.41 24.90 -5.56
N GLU A 374 -16.64 25.97 -4.80
CA GLU A 374 -17.82 26.82 -4.96
C GLU A 374 -17.73 27.63 -6.27
N PRO A 375 -18.85 27.84 -7.01
CA PRO A 375 -20.21 27.33 -6.72
C PRO A 375 -20.55 26.00 -7.39
N ASN A 376 -19.68 25.42 -8.21
CA ASN A 376 -20.02 24.39 -9.19
C ASN A 376 -19.61 22.95 -8.79
N GLY A 377 -18.90 22.76 -7.67
CA GLY A 377 -18.51 21.41 -7.24
C GLY A 377 -19.72 20.57 -6.82
N ALA A 378 -19.73 19.29 -7.18
CA ALA A 378 -20.87 18.39 -6.96
C ALA A 378 -21.27 18.24 -5.47
N ALA A 379 -20.34 18.43 -4.56
CA ALA A 379 -20.56 18.38 -3.10
C ALA A 379 -20.53 19.78 -2.44
N ALA A 380 -20.37 20.87 -3.21
CA ALA A 380 -20.16 22.20 -2.66
C ALA A 380 -21.36 22.76 -1.91
N ALA A 381 -22.57 22.47 -2.38
CA ALA A 381 -23.80 23.00 -1.80
C ALA A 381 -24.01 22.48 -0.37
N GLU A 382 -23.91 21.18 -0.16
CA GLU A 382 -24.16 20.53 1.12
C GLU A 382 -23.00 20.73 2.10
N ALA A 383 -21.77 20.55 1.62
CA ALA A 383 -20.57 20.67 2.47
C ALA A 383 -20.16 22.14 2.76
N GLY A 384 -20.59 23.10 1.96
CA GLY A 384 -20.17 24.50 2.04
C GLY A 384 -20.33 25.15 3.42
N PRO A 385 -21.48 25.04 4.09
CA PRO A 385 -21.66 25.59 5.44
C PRO A 385 -20.67 25.01 6.45
N PHE A 386 -20.47 23.69 6.45
CA PHE A 386 -19.51 23.00 7.30
C PHE A 386 -18.06 23.44 7.01
N LEU A 387 -17.69 23.53 5.73
CA LEU A 387 -16.34 23.94 5.32
C LEU A 387 -16.05 25.43 5.62
N ARG A 388 -17.08 26.26 5.70
CA ARG A 388 -16.91 27.65 6.16
C ARG A 388 -16.67 27.73 7.67
N ALA A 389 -17.28 26.83 8.44
CA ALA A 389 -17.07 26.73 9.88
C ALA A 389 -15.72 26.11 10.23
N LEU A 390 -15.13 25.29 9.36
CA LEU A 390 -13.86 24.59 9.54
C LEU A 390 -12.85 24.95 8.43
N PRO A 391 -12.21 26.14 8.49
CA PRO A 391 -11.27 26.58 7.46
C PRO A 391 -10.06 25.65 7.27
N ASN A 392 -9.62 24.96 8.33
CA ASN A 392 -8.54 23.97 8.30
C ASN A 392 -8.91 22.75 7.44
N ILE A 393 -10.13 22.24 7.54
CA ILE A 393 -10.63 21.14 6.70
C ILE A 393 -10.76 21.59 5.24
N ARG A 394 -11.33 22.80 5.03
CA ARG A 394 -11.42 23.36 3.68
C ARG A 394 -10.05 23.53 3.04
N GLU A 395 -9.07 24.05 3.77
CA GLU A 395 -7.70 24.20 3.28
C GLU A 395 -7.07 22.83 2.95
N ALA A 396 -7.28 21.85 3.80
CA ALA A 396 -6.78 20.48 3.58
C ALA A 396 -7.38 19.87 2.31
N LEU A 397 -8.70 19.88 2.16
CA LEU A 397 -9.38 19.37 0.97
C LEU A 397 -8.88 20.05 -0.32
N GLY A 398 -8.66 21.37 -0.29
CA GLY A 398 -8.14 22.11 -1.43
C GLY A 398 -6.69 21.77 -1.82
N LYS A 399 -5.93 21.15 -0.92
CA LYS A 399 -4.52 20.77 -1.16
C LYS A 399 -4.31 19.28 -1.40
N LEU A 400 -5.28 18.44 -1.04
CA LEU A 400 -5.17 17.00 -1.20
C LEU A 400 -5.32 16.60 -2.67
N GLY A 401 -4.42 15.77 -3.15
CA GLY A 401 -4.44 15.20 -4.49
C GLY A 401 -5.27 13.92 -4.61
N THR A 402 -6.18 13.66 -3.67
CA THR A 402 -7.03 12.46 -3.72
C THR A 402 -7.97 12.52 -4.92
N VAL A 403 -8.05 11.43 -5.65
CA VAL A 403 -8.91 11.30 -6.83
C VAL A 403 -9.73 10.01 -6.74
N ALA A 404 -10.80 9.94 -7.53
CA ALA A 404 -11.51 8.71 -7.82
C ALA A 404 -11.49 8.45 -9.33
N SER A 405 -11.31 7.22 -9.73
CA SER A 405 -11.50 6.78 -11.12
C SER A 405 -12.93 6.28 -11.27
N LEU A 406 -13.71 6.89 -12.16
CA LEU A 406 -15.05 6.43 -12.51
C LEU A 406 -15.01 5.80 -13.90
N LEU A 407 -15.42 4.53 -14.01
CA LEU A 407 -15.49 3.80 -15.27
C LEU A 407 -16.91 3.31 -15.53
N ARG A 408 -17.45 3.58 -16.69
CA ARG A 408 -18.69 3.00 -17.19
C ARG A 408 -18.38 1.76 -17.99
N LEU A 409 -18.86 0.63 -17.50
CA LEU A 409 -18.66 -0.68 -18.10
C LEU A 409 -19.95 -1.19 -18.75
N GLU A 410 -19.83 -1.58 -20.00
CA GLU A 410 -20.90 -2.25 -20.73
C GLU A 410 -20.60 -3.75 -20.83
N PRO A 411 -21.58 -4.62 -20.52
CA PRO A 411 -21.37 -6.05 -20.64
C PRO A 411 -21.21 -6.47 -22.12
N VAL A 412 -20.29 -7.37 -22.35
CA VAL A 412 -20.10 -8.00 -23.67
C VAL A 412 -21.13 -9.09 -23.91
N LEU A 413 -21.61 -9.73 -22.84
CA LEU A 413 -22.62 -10.78 -22.84
C LEU A 413 -23.88 -10.27 -22.12
N GLY A 414 -25.07 -10.56 -22.65
CA GLY A 414 -26.34 -9.94 -22.29
C GLY A 414 -26.90 -10.23 -20.89
N ASP A 415 -26.28 -11.13 -20.11
CA ASP A 415 -26.79 -11.54 -18.79
C ASP A 415 -26.19 -10.75 -17.62
N LEU A 416 -25.28 -9.81 -17.89
CA LEU A 416 -24.59 -9.00 -16.90
C LEU A 416 -25.20 -7.61 -16.79
N CYS A 417 -25.11 -6.99 -15.60
CA CYS A 417 -25.52 -5.62 -15.38
C CYS A 417 -24.46 -4.63 -15.88
N PRO A 418 -24.82 -3.54 -16.58
CA PRO A 418 -23.91 -2.42 -16.79
C PRO A 418 -23.45 -1.85 -15.45
N LEU A 419 -22.16 -1.50 -15.33
CA LEU A 419 -21.53 -1.07 -14.08
C LEU A 419 -20.95 0.36 -14.19
N CYS A 420 -21.03 1.09 -13.10
CA CYS A 420 -20.20 2.25 -12.83
C CYS A 420 -19.20 1.87 -11.73
N VAL A 421 -17.93 1.75 -12.06
CA VAL A 421 -16.89 1.41 -11.10
C VAL A 421 -16.25 2.67 -10.59
N ALA A 422 -16.36 2.95 -9.30
CA ALA A 422 -15.63 3.97 -8.58
C ALA A 422 -14.47 3.33 -7.82
N ASN A 423 -13.24 3.56 -8.25
CA ASN A 423 -12.02 3.09 -7.59
C ASN A 423 -11.31 4.28 -6.96
N THR A 424 -11.02 4.20 -5.66
CA THR A 424 -10.39 5.30 -4.91
C THR A 424 -9.42 4.81 -3.85
N HIS A 425 -8.54 5.71 -3.40
CA HIS A 425 -7.72 5.57 -2.21
C HIS A 425 -7.86 6.87 -1.40
N LEU A 426 -8.64 6.83 -0.33
CA LEU A 426 -8.95 7.99 0.50
C LEU A 426 -7.74 8.41 1.35
N TYR A 427 -7.80 9.61 1.90
CA TYR A 427 -6.68 10.20 2.60
C TYR A 427 -6.30 9.43 3.89
N PHE A 428 -5.04 9.02 3.98
CA PHE A 428 -4.56 8.04 4.98
C PHE A 428 -4.41 8.58 6.41
N HIS A 429 -4.38 9.91 6.63
CA HIS A 429 -4.03 10.46 7.96
C HIS A 429 -5.09 10.07 9.02
N PRO A 430 -4.69 9.49 10.18
CA PRO A 430 -5.64 9.00 11.20
C PRO A 430 -6.64 10.05 11.67
N GLY A 431 -6.20 11.29 11.91
CA GLY A 431 -7.07 12.40 12.33
C GLY A 431 -7.95 13.00 11.24
N ALA A 432 -8.02 12.41 10.05
CA ALA A 432 -8.73 12.98 8.89
C ALA A 432 -10.10 12.32 8.62
N SER A 433 -10.78 11.83 9.63
CA SER A 433 -12.04 11.10 9.47
C SER A 433 -13.11 11.94 8.77
N SER A 434 -13.34 13.19 9.21
CA SER A 434 -14.26 14.12 8.54
C SER A 434 -13.89 14.37 7.07
N ILE A 435 -12.59 14.41 6.73
CA ILE A 435 -12.12 14.56 5.35
C ILE A 435 -12.49 13.34 4.52
N ARG A 436 -12.27 12.12 5.04
CA ARG A 436 -12.63 10.88 4.33
C ARG A 436 -14.13 10.75 4.12
N THR A 437 -14.93 11.16 5.09
CA THR A 437 -16.39 11.19 4.96
C THR A 437 -16.83 12.12 3.83
N LEU A 438 -16.26 13.33 3.79
CA LEU A 438 -16.50 14.28 2.70
C LEU A 438 -16.01 13.74 1.35
N GLN A 439 -14.84 13.12 1.30
CA GLN A 439 -14.30 12.51 0.08
C GLN A 439 -15.21 11.40 -0.45
N ALA A 440 -15.68 10.50 0.43
CA ALA A 440 -16.64 9.46 0.06
C ALA A 440 -17.94 10.06 -0.48
N TYR A 441 -18.48 11.09 0.20
CA TYR A 441 -19.67 11.81 -0.25
C TYR A 441 -19.49 12.45 -1.63
N ALA A 442 -18.33 13.11 -1.86
CA ALA A 442 -18.01 13.72 -3.14
C ALA A 442 -18.00 12.70 -4.28
N ILE A 443 -17.41 11.51 -4.05
CA ILE A 443 -17.40 10.45 -5.06
C ILE A 443 -18.82 9.99 -5.41
N LEU A 444 -19.70 9.84 -4.41
CA LEU A 444 -21.09 9.46 -4.64
C LEU A 444 -21.84 10.51 -5.47
N LYS A 445 -21.65 11.79 -5.16
CA LYS A 445 -22.29 12.90 -5.89
C LYS A 445 -21.77 13.01 -7.34
N GLU A 446 -20.47 12.85 -7.54
CA GLU A 446 -19.85 12.87 -8.87
C GLU A 446 -20.32 11.66 -9.72
N ALA A 447 -20.39 10.48 -9.13
CA ALA A 447 -20.89 9.29 -9.81
C ALA A 447 -22.37 9.45 -10.22
N ASP A 448 -23.20 9.99 -9.34
CA ASP A 448 -24.61 10.26 -9.59
C ASP A 448 -24.79 11.24 -10.74
N ALA A 449 -24.13 12.40 -10.65
CA ALA A 449 -24.18 13.44 -11.69
C ALA A 449 -23.67 12.94 -13.05
N TRP A 450 -22.60 12.12 -13.04
CA TRP A 450 -22.03 11.57 -14.27
C TRP A 450 -22.95 10.54 -14.92
N LEU A 451 -23.61 9.69 -14.12
CA LEU A 451 -24.57 8.71 -14.62
C LEU A 451 -25.82 9.36 -15.17
N ASP A 452 -26.34 10.41 -14.52
CA ASP A 452 -27.50 11.17 -15.01
C ASP A 452 -27.20 11.94 -16.30
N GLY A 453 -26.02 12.58 -16.38
CA GLY A 453 -25.55 13.22 -17.61
C GLY A 453 -25.37 12.25 -18.78
N SER A 454 -24.90 11.03 -18.50
CA SER A 454 -24.76 9.98 -19.51
C SER A 454 -26.10 9.43 -19.98
N ALA A 455 -27.07 9.27 -19.09
CA ALA A 455 -28.40 8.79 -19.43
C ALA A 455 -29.11 9.69 -20.47
N ALA A 456 -28.90 11.02 -20.35
CA ALA A 456 -29.43 11.99 -21.32
C ALA A 456 -28.88 11.80 -22.75
N SER A 457 -27.67 11.23 -22.88
CA SER A 457 -27.00 11.01 -24.18
C SER A 457 -27.23 9.61 -24.76
N LEU A 458 -27.57 8.61 -23.95
CA LEU A 458 -27.67 7.20 -24.35
C LEU A 458 -29.07 6.73 -24.76
N GLY A 459 -30.13 7.55 -24.58
CA GLY A 459 -31.52 7.21 -24.86
C GLY A 459 -32.26 6.56 -23.69
N ALA A 460 -33.57 6.76 -23.65
CA ALA A 460 -34.45 6.39 -22.51
C ALA A 460 -34.51 4.88 -22.19
N ASP A 461 -34.13 4.03 -23.14
CA ASP A 461 -34.18 2.56 -22.98
C ASP A 461 -32.87 1.94 -22.44
N THR A 462 -31.80 2.73 -22.26
CA THR A 462 -30.55 2.20 -21.75
C THR A 462 -30.60 2.13 -20.21
N PRO A 463 -30.46 0.95 -19.60
CA PRO A 463 -30.50 0.84 -18.15
C PRO A 463 -29.32 1.60 -17.52
N ARG A 464 -29.60 2.40 -16.49
CA ARG A 464 -28.58 3.10 -15.70
C ARG A 464 -27.59 2.08 -15.16
N PRO A 465 -26.26 2.28 -15.28
CA PRO A 465 -25.26 1.39 -14.69
C PRO A 465 -25.40 1.28 -13.17
N ALA A 466 -25.18 0.09 -12.60
CA ALA A 466 -25.14 -0.10 -11.15
C ALA A 466 -23.81 0.35 -10.57
N LEU A 467 -23.81 1.05 -9.44
CA LEU A 467 -22.58 1.51 -8.80
C LEU A 467 -21.85 0.37 -8.09
N LEU A 468 -20.54 0.26 -8.38
CA LEU A 468 -19.52 -0.44 -7.59
C LEU A 468 -18.58 0.59 -7.01
N PHE A 469 -18.46 0.68 -5.69
CA PHE A 469 -17.55 1.59 -5.01
C PHE A 469 -16.48 0.76 -4.31
N CYS A 470 -15.24 0.82 -4.80
CA CYS A 470 -14.14 -0.04 -4.37
C CYS A 470 -12.92 0.80 -3.96
N GLY A 471 -12.15 0.28 -3.03
CA GLY A 471 -10.85 0.86 -2.72
C GLY A 471 -10.41 0.73 -1.28
N ASP A 472 -9.24 1.29 -1.02
CA ASP A 472 -8.74 1.55 0.31
C ASP A 472 -9.34 2.87 0.81
N LEU A 473 -10.29 2.76 1.71
CA LEU A 473 -11.00 3.91 2.25
C LEU A 473 -10.31 4.50 3.48
N ASN A 474 -9.23 3.90 3.95
CA ASN A 474 -8.51 4.32 5.16
C ASN A 474 -9.46 4.58 6.35
N SER A 475 -10.59 3.89 6.36
CA SER A 475 -11.73 4.11 7.25
C SER A 475 -12.18 2.78 7.82
N GLU A 476 -12.24 2.69 9.13
CA GLU A 476 -12.71 1.50 9.81
C GLU A 476 -14.24 1.40 9.78
N PRO A 477 -14.81 0.21 10.00
CA PRO A 477 -16.24 -0.03 9.85
C PRO A 477 -17.18 0.87 10.65
N ASP A 478 -16.73 1.42 11.76
CA ASP A 478 -17.51 2.28 12.66
C ASP A 478 -17.33 3.79 12.42
N THR A 479 -16.69 4.17 11.30
CA THR A 479 -16.46 5.57 10.90
C THR A 479 -17.63 6.16 10.13
N ALA A 480 -17.78 7.49 10.17
CA ALA A 480 -18.80 8.21 9.42
C ALA A 480 -18.74 7.96 7.91
N ALA A 481 -17.54 7.77 7.35
CA ALA A 481 -17.39 7.45 5.93
C ALA A 481 -18.05 6.11 5.57
N ILE A 482 -17.84 5.09 6.41
CA ILE A 482 -18.44 3.75 6.21
C ILE A 482 -19.92 3.77 6.57
N GLU A 483 -20.34 4.50 7.60
CA GLU A 483 -21.74 4.70 7.92
C GLU A 483 -22.50 5.30 6.73
N LEU A 484 -21.95 6.37 6.11
CA LEU A 484 -22.55 6.98 4.92
C LEU A 484 -22.73 5.98 3.78
N LEU A 485 -21.70 5.20 3.46
CA LEU A 485 -21.73 4.22 2.37
C LEU A 485 -22.69 3.08 2.67
N GLN A 486 -22.81 2.64 3.92
CA GLN A 486 -23.55 1.46 4.31
C GLN A 486 -25.01 1.75 4.64
N SER A 487 -25.28 2.82 5.43
CA SER A 487 -26.64 3.20 5.85
C SER A 487 -27.29 4.19 4.90
N GLY A 488 -26.51 4.73 3.93
CA GLY A 488 -26.94 5.77 3.01
C GLY A 488 -27.01 7.17 3.64
N ARG A 489 -26.62 7.33 4.90
CA ARG A 489 -26.66 8.63 5.59
C ARG A 489 -25.68 8.70 6.77
N VAL A 490 -25.28 9.91 7.12
CA VAL A 490 -24.60 10.23 8.38
C VAL A 490 -25.25 11.48 8.99
N GLY A 491 -25.48 11.46 10.29
CA GLY A 491 -26.17 12.53 11.01
C GLY A 491 -25.27 13.69 11.38
N GLU A 492 -25.88 14.83 11.72
CA GLU A 492 -25.17 16.01 12.23
C GLU A 492 -24.52 15.75 13.60
N ASP A 493 -25.06 14.81 14.35
CA ASP A 493 -24.62 14.41 15.69
C ASP A 493 -23.50 13.39 15.68
N HIS A 494 -23.01 12.96 14.50
CA HIS A 494 -21.93 11.99 14.44
C HIS A 494 -20.65 12.59 15.06
N PHE A 495 -20.06 11.87 16.04
CA PHE A 495 -18.94 12.36 16.84
C PHE A 495 -17.71 12.75 16.02
N GLU A 496 -17.48 12.14 14.86
CA GLU A 496 -16.32 12.43 14.02
C GLU A 496 -16.32 13.84 13.43
N TRP A 497 -17.47 14.54 13.40
CA TRP A 497 -17.48 15.94 12.99
C TRP A 497 -16.70 16.83 13.96
N GLN A 498 -16.69 16.48 15.26
CA GLN A 498 -15.93 17.22 16.27
C GLN A 498 -14.42 17.03 16.14
N THR A 499 -13.97 15.90 15.61
CA THR A 499 -12.52 15.63 15.41
C THR A 499 -11.89 16.53 14.36
N GLY A 500 -12.67 17.10 13.45
CA GLY A 500 -12.20 18.00 12.40
C GLY A 500 -11.58 19.30 12.91
N LYS A 501 -11.93 19.77 14.13
CA LYS A 501 -11.36 20.98 14.74
C LYS A 501 -9.85 20.94 14.84
N GLU A 502 -9.33 19.79 15.24
CA GLU A 502 -7.93 19.59 15.59
C GLU A 502 -7.05 19.18 14.40
N PHE A 503 -7.67 18.98 13.25
CA PHE A 503 -6.92 18.54 12.07
C PHE A 503 -6.00 19.67 11.57
N ALA A 504 -4.69 19.39 11.56
CA ALA A 504 -3.68 20.30 11.03
C ALA A 504 -2.99 19.68 9.81
N PHE A 505 -3.13 20.31 8.65
CA PHE A 505 -2.45 19.89 7.43
C PHE A 505 -0.97 20.29 7.48
N LYS A 506 -0.06 19.31 7.69
CA LYS A 506 1.39 19.52 7.64
C LYS A 506 1.90 19.37 6.22
N LYS A 507 2.52 20.44 5.66
CA LYS A 507 3.26 20.35 4.38
C LYS A 507 4.45 19.40 4.52
N ARG A 508 4.61 18.42 3.60
CA ARG A 508 5.85 17.67 3.45
C ARG A 508 6.99 18.63 3.06
N GLY A 509 8.03 18.73 3.87
CA GLY A 509 9.25 19.46 3.52
C GLY A 509 9.57 20.65 4.43
N GLY A 510 9.88 20.38 5.68
CA GLY A 510 10.49 21.30 6.62
C GLY A 510 11.09 20.52 7.76
N GLU A 511 12.40 20.34 7.77
CA GLU A 511 13.16 20.02 8.97
C GLU A 511 12.95 21.19 9.94
N GLY A 512 12.18 20.96 10.99
CA GLY A 512 11.93 21.93 12.03
C GLY A 512 11.15 21.27 13.14
N ALA A 513 11.79 21.17 14.29
CA ALA A 513 11.33 20.59 15.53
C ALA A 513 9.85 20.87 15.81
N ALA A 514 9.19 19.90 16.41
CA ALA A 514 7.90 20.01 17.04
C ALA A 514 7.82 21.25 17.95
N SER A 515 7.34 22.35 17.42
CA SER A 515 6.69 23.38 18.20
C SER A 515 5.21 22.98 18.21
N ALA A 516 4.79 22.40 19.29
CA ALA A 516 3.39 22.34 19.65
C ALA A 516 2.93 23.79 19.77
N VAL A 517 2.34 24.34 18.72
CA VAL A 517 1.45 25.48 18.88
C VAL A 517 0.29 24.90 19.66
N ALA A 518 0.21 25.28 20.92
CA ALA A 518 -0.99 25.10 21.70
C ALA A 518 -2.11 25.84 20.94
N VAL A 519 -2.92 25.06 20.24
CA VAL A 519 -4.17 25.57 19.69
C VAL A 519 -5.07 25.68 20.94
N GLU A 520 -5.34 26.92 21.37
CA GLU A 520 -6.41 27.15 22.32
C GLU A 520 -7.65 26.40 21.80
N LEU A 521 -8.08 25.40 22.54
CA LEU A 521 -9.28 24.64 22.26
C LEU A 521 -10.45 25.61 22.36
N SER A 522 -10.96 26.09 21.22
CA SER A 522 -12.23 26.81 21.19
C SER A 522 -13.29 25.88 21.79
N THR A 523 -13.97 26.37 22.84
CA THR A 523 -15.09 25.68 23.47
C THR A 523 -16.38 25.72 22.62
N GLU A 524 -16.35 26.38 21.45
CA GLU A 524 -17.49 26.43 20.55
C GLU A 524 -17.72 25.05 19.88
N GLU A 525 -18.92 24.54 19.96
CA GLU A 525 -19.32 23.34 19.24
C GLU A 525 -19.20 23.55 17.71
N VAL A 526 -18.59 22.59 17.02
CA VAL A 526 -18.60 22.57 15.56
C VAL A 526 -19.98 22.16 15.08
N PRO A 527 -20.59 22.88 14.13
CA PRO A 527 -21.78 22.38 13.49
C PRO A 527 -21.51 21.03 12.86
N GLY A 528 -22.36 20.06 13.11
CA GLY A 528 -22.33 18.80 12.41
C GLY A 528 -22.80 18.96 10.97
N LEU A 529 -22.74 17.89 10.20
CA LEU A 529 -23.18 17.85 8.81
C LEU A 529 -24.01 16.59 8.53
N ALA A 530 -25.28 16.78 8.19
CA ALA A 530 -26.10 15.67 7.69
C ALA A 530 -25.79 15.44 6.19
N LEU A 531 -25.40 14.23 5.84
CA LEU A 531 -25.15 13.81 4.47
C LEU A 531 -26.04 12.61 4.13
N THR A 532 -26.53 12.57 2.89
CA THR A 532 -27.33 11.46 2.36
C THR A 532 -26.76 11.00 1.03
N SER A 533 -26.51 9.71 0.91
CA SER A 533 -26.05 9.06 -0.31
C SER A 533 -27.17 9.02 -1.35
N PRO A 534 -26.92 9.31 -2.63
CA PRO A 534 -27.87 9.08 -3.71
C PRO A 534 -28.01 7.60 -4.07
N PHE A 535 -27.19 6.71 -3.51
CA PHE A 535 -27.21 5.28 -3.80
C PHE A 535 -27.55 4.46 -2.55
N ASP A 536 -28.28 3.36 -2.73
CA ASP A 536 -28.51 2.32 -1.72
C ASP A 536 -27.42 1.25 -1.87
N LEU A 537 -26.38 1.32 -1.05
CA LEU A 537 -25.21 0.46 -1.15
C LEU A 537 -25.20 -0.63 -0.07
N ALA A 538 -24.64 -1.78 -0.43
CA ALA A 538 -24.34 -2.86 0.49
C ALA A 538 -22.85 -3.20 0.41
N SER A 539 -22.22 -3.56 1.54
CA SER A 539 -20.83 -3.98 1.59
C SER A 539 -20.70 -5.49 1.40
N ALA A 540 -19.75 -5.90 0.55
CA ALA A 540 -19.38 -7.30 0.41
C ALA A 540 -18.58 -7.82 1.62
N ASP A 541 -17.88 -6.94 2.35
CA ASP A 541 -16.88 -7.30 3.36
C ASP A 541 -17.44 -7.54 4.76
N ARG A 542 -18.73 -7.31 4.94
CA ARG A 542 -19.40 -7.24 6.25
C ARG A 542 -19.28 -8.48 7.13
N LEU A 543 -18.91 -9.61 6.56
CA LEU A 543 -19.14 -10.90 7.22
C LEU A 543 -17.88 -11.73 7.51
N LEU A 544 -16.65 -11.33 7.13
CA LEU A 544 -15.63 -12.35 6.98
C LEU A 544 -14.24 -12.10 7.58
N SER A 545 -13.80 -10.90 7.86
CA SER A 545 -12.49 -10.72 8.48
C SER A 545 -12.41 -9.50 9.37
N PRO A 546 -11.66 -9.59 10.46
CA PRO A 546 -11.39 -8.43 11.30
C PRO A 546 -10.40 -7.44 10.67
N PHE A 547 -9.82 -7.77 9.50
CA PHE A 547 -8.80 -6.93 8.88
C PHE A 547 -8.70 -7.13 7.36
N THR A 548 -8.29 -6.08 6.68
CA THR A 548 -7.72 -6.10 5.33
C THR A 548 -6.30 -5.52 5.30
N ASN A 549 -5.92 -4.71 6.30
CA ASN A 549 -4.55 -4.26 6.56
C ASN A 549 -4.04 -4.86 7.88
N PHE A 550 -2.79 -5.37 7.86
CA PHE A 550 -2.20 -6.01 9.02
C PHE A 550 -0.70 -5.70 9.11
N VAL A 551 -0.35 -4.62 9.78
CA VAL A 551 1.05 -4.29 10.08
C VAL A 551 1.33 -4.42 11.57
N GLN A 552 2.61 -4.49 11.97
CA GLN A 552 2.93 -4.50 13.40
C GLN A 552 2.41 -3.25 14.09
N GLY A 553 1.56 -3.45 15.08
CA GLY A 553 0.96 -2.36 15.85
C GLY A 553 -0.32 -1.77 15.25
N TYR A 554 -0.80 -2.23 14.08
CA TYR A 554 -2.08 -1.79 13.53
C TYR A 554 -2.74 -2.88 12.69
N ILE A 555 -3.97 -3.20 13.02
CA ILE A 555 -4.80 -4.20 12.34
C ILE A 555 -6.17 -3.59 12.12
N ALA A 556 -6.62 -3.48 10.87
CA ALA A 556 -7.90 -2.85 10.56
C ALA A 556 -8.50 -3.34 9.24
N THR A 557 -9.81 -3.19 9.09
CA THR A 557 -10.49 -3.30 7.80
C THR A 557 -10.54 -1.92 7.17
N LEU A 558 -9.85 -1.74 6.05
CA LEU A 558 -9.71 -0.46 5.33
C LEU A 558 -10.15 -0.56 3.87
N ASP A 559 -10.14 -1.77 3.30
CA ASP A 559 -10.45 -2.04 1.91
C ASP A 559 -11.85 -2.61 1.78
N TYR A 560 -12.64 -2.06 0.86
CA TYR A 560 -14.05 -2.40 0.73
C TYR A 560 -14.48 -2.56 -0.73
N VAL A 561 -15.49 -3.41 -0.92
CA VAL A 561 -16.28 -3.50 -2.13
C VAL A 561 -17.73 -3.20 -1.75
N PHE A 562 -18.21 -2.00 -2.06
CA PHE A 562 -19.63 -1.63 -1.96
C PHE A 562 -20.29 -1.78 -3.31
N PHE A 563 -21.55 -2.20 -3.32
CA PHE A 563 -22.36 -2.39 -4.53
C PHE A 563 -23.80 -1.93 -4.34
N GLU A 564 -24.45 -1.49 -5.40
CA GLU A 564 -25.84 -1.02 -5.39
C GLU A 564 -26.80 -2.19 -5.14
N ALA A 565 -27.38 -2.24 -3.94
CA ALA A 565 -28.08 -3.39 -3.37
C ALA A 565 -29.39 -3.76 -4.11
N GLY A 566 -30.07 -2.79 -4.72
CA GLY A 566 -31.29 -3.02 -5.50
C GLY A 566 -31.03 -3.68 -6.86
N ARG A 567 -29.79 -3.70 -7.32
CA ARG A 567 -29.41 -4.10 -8.68
C ARG A 567 -28.41 -5.24 -8.72
N LEU A 568 -27.57 -5.34 -7.70
CA LEU A 568 -26.58 -6.39 -7.53
C LEU A 568 -26.80 -7.12 -6.21
N ARG A 569 -26.37 -8.36 -6.13
CA ARG A 569 -26.37 -9.17 -4.93
C ARG A 569 -25.06 -9.90 -4.77
N LEU A 570 -24.60 -10.07 -3.54
CA LEU A 570 -23.44 -10.85 -3.20
C LEU A 570 -23.76 -12.35 -3.35
N GLU A 571 -22.95 -13.05 -4.15
CA GLU A 571 -23.01 -14.51 -4.30
C GLU A 571 -21.98 -15.20 -3.42
N ALA A 572 -20.75 -14.68 -3.41
CA ALA A 572 -19.65 -15.21 -2.62
C ALA A 572 -18.63 -14.12 -2.30
N LEU A 573 -17.95 -14.31 -1.19
CA LEU A 573 -16.76 -13.53 -0.82
C LEU A 573 -15.61 -14.51 -0.56
N MET A 574 -14.43 -14.23 -1.11
CA MET A 574 -13.26 -15.05 -0.89
C MET A 574 -12.81 -14.92 0.57
N PRO A 575 -12.62 -16.01 1.31
CA PRO A 575 -12.13 -15.96 2.67
C PRO A 575 -10.80 -15.21 2.75
N LEU A 576 -10.67 -14.30 3.71
CA LEU A 576 -9.39 -13.66 4.03
C LEU A 576 -8.54 -14.58 4.92
N PRO A 577 -7.21 -14.38 4.98
CA PRO A 577 -6.37 -15.15 5.89
C PRO A 577 -6.76 -14.88 7.35
N THR A 578 -6.53 -15.84 8.22
CA THR A 578 -6.74 -15.65 9.66
C THR A 578 -5.57 -14.90 10.30
N VAL A 579 -5.79 -14.32 11.47
CA VAL A 579 -4.75 -13.66 12.26
C VAL A 579 -3.57 -14.60 12.52
N GLU A 580 -3.86 -15.86 12.85
CA GLU A 580 -2.85 -16.88 13.13
C GLU A 580 -2.00 -17.21 11.89
N GLN A 581 -2.63 -17.22 10.71
CA GLN A 581 -1.91 -17.42 9.45
C GLN A 581 -0.89 -16.30 9.20
N ILE A 582 -1.30 -15.04 9.40
CA ILE A 582 -0.39 -13.90 9.25
C ILE A 582 0.70 -13.91 10.32
N GLN A 583 0.34 -14.16 11.58
CA GLN A 583 1.30 -14.18 12.70
C GLN A 583 2.31 -15.32 12.61
N SER A 584 2.03 -16.36 11.83
CA SER A 584 2.96 -17.46 11.58
C SER A 584 4.02 -17.17 10.50
N GLU A 585 3.92 -16.02 9.81
CA GLU A 585 4.90 -15.62 8.80
C GLU A 585 6.28 -15.33 9.42
N GLU A 586 7.32 -15.59 8.64
CA GLU A 586 8.71 -15.40 9.06
C GLU A 586 9.06 -13.90 9.22
N VAL A 587 9.69 -13.55 10.32
CA VAL A 587 10.16 -12.19 10.63
C VAL A 587 11.67 -12.15 10.83
N VAL A 588 12.24 -10.93 10.75
CA VAL A 588 13.64 -10.68 11.05
C VAL A 588 13.92 -11.07 12.51
N SER A 589 14.95 -11.91 12.72
CA SER A 589 15.39 -12.30 14.06
C SER A 589 16.28 -11.21 14.67
N ALA A 590 15.67 -10.24 15.36
CA ALA A 590 16.37 -9.21 16.11
C ALA A 590 15.74 -9.08 17.51
N ALA A 591 16.51 -8.63 18.48
CA ALA A 591 16.08 -8.60 19.89
C ALA A 591 14.93 -7.62 20.14
N ASP A 592 14.81 -6.59 19.31
CA ASP A 592 13.82 -5.51 19.39
C ASP A 592 12.65 -5.66 18.39
N VAL A 593 12.61 -6.78 17.66
CA VAL A 593 11.54 -7.08 16.71
C VAL A 593 10.60 -8.11 17.31
N PRO A 594 9.28 -7.86 17.35
CA PRO A 594 8.31 -8.85 17.79
C PRO A 594 8.43 -10.15 16.98
N ARG A 595 8.27 -11.28 17.64
CA ARG A 595 8.39 -12.61 17.01
C ARG A 595 7.18 -13.00 16.16
N GLN A 596 6.11 -12.20 16.18
CA GLN A 596 4.91 -12.45 15.41
C GLN A 596 5.00 -11.82 14.04
N GLY A 597 4.59 -12.58 13.01
CA GLY A 597 4.51 -12.11 11.63
C GLY A 597 3.45 -11.03 11.45
N ALA A 598 3.65 -10.21 10.42
CA ALA A 598 2.73 -9.20 9.95
C ALA A 598 2.96 -8.99 8.44
N LEU A 599 2.19 -8.13 7.80
CA LEU A 599 2.27 -7.82 6.38
C LEU A 599 3.09 -6.55 6.11
N PRO A 600 3.81 -6.45 4.99
CA PRO A 600 4.05 -7.52 4.03
C PRO A 600 4.96 -8.61 4.59
N SER A 601 4.96 -9.78 3.96
CA SER A 601 5.75 -10.93 4.37
C SER A 601 6.30 -11.70 3.16
N LYS A 602 6.89 -12.86 3.41
CA LYS A 602 7.33 -13.76 2.35
C LYS A 602 6.17 -14.24 1.48
N SER A 603 5.01 -14.50 2.06
CA SER A 603 3.84 -15.06 1.37
C SER A 603 2.82 -14.01 0.94
N TYR A 604 2.81 -12.85 1.57
CA TYR A 604 1.88 -11.76 1.31
C TYR A 604 2.65 -10.50 0.91
N PRO A 605 2.55 -10.08 -0.36
CA PRO A 605 3.44 -9.06 -0.92
C PRO A 605 3.01 -7.61 -0.66
N SER A 606 1.89 -7.37 -0.01
CA SER A 606 1.40 -6.06 0.42
C SER A 606 1.12 -6.06 1.92
N ASP A 607 1.06 -4.91 2.54
CA ASP A 607 0.55 -4.71 3.90
C ASP A 607 -0.98 -4.79 3.97
N HIS A 608 -1.63 -4.91 2.82
CA HIS A 608 -3.04 -5.21 2.66
C HIS A 608 -3.28 -6.60 2.10
N VAL A 609 -4.49 -7.12 2.31
CA VAL A 609 -4.99 -8.36 1.71
C VAL A 609 -6.09 -8.03 0.71
N ALA A 610 -5.99 -8.57 -0.48
CA ALA A 610 -7.01 -8.37 -1.51
C ALA A 610 -8.40 -8.85 -1.06
N VAL A 611 -9.42 -8.03 -1.29
CA VAL A 611 -10.83 -8.39 -1.11
C VAL A 611 -11.40 -8.79 -2.46
N VAL A 612 -12.00 -9.99 -2.55
CA VAL A 612 -12.54 -10.54 -3.80
C VAL A 612 -13.97 -11.01 -3.59
N ALA A 613 -14.91 -10.44 -4.35
CA ALA A 613 -16.34 -10.69 -4.23
C ALA A 613 -16.96 -11.11 -5.57
N ASP A 614 -17.86 -12.07 -5.53
CA ASP A 614 -18.71 -12.46 -6.66
C ASP A 614 -20.08 -11.80 -6.53
N LEU A 615 -20.42 -11.00 -7.52
CA LEU A 615 -21.66 -10.24 -7.59
C LEU A 615 -22.51 -10.71 -8.79
N ALA A 616 -23.80 -10.94 -8.56
CA ALA A 616 -24.76 -11.26 -9.61
C ALA A 616 -25.85 -10.19 -9.72
N VAL A 617 -26.54 -10.14 -10.86
CA VAL A 617 -27.67 -9.26 -11.06
C VAL A 617 -28.80 -9.67 -10.10
N ALA A 618 -29.36 -8.71 -9.38
CA ALA A 618 -30.53 -8.93 -8.54
C ALA A 618 -31.73 -9.19 -9.43
N ARG A 619 -32.41 -10.34 -9.23
CA ARG A 619 -33.66 -10.67 -9.95
C ARG A 619 -34.87 -10.03 -9.26
N PRO A 620 -35.86 -9.50 -10.01
CA PRO A 620 -37.00 -8.82 -9.42
C PRO A 620 -37.87 -9.70 -8.51
N GLU A 621 -37.83 -11.02 -8.64
CA GLU A 621 -38.76 -11.98 -8.00
C GLU A 621 -38.06 -13.01 -7.08
N GLY A 622 -36.88 -12.74 -6.57
CA GLY A 622 -36.21 -13.63 -5.61
C GLY A 622 -36.37 -13.15 -4.17
N GLU A 623 -36.64 -14.06 -3.22
CA GLU A 623 -36.50 -13.78 -1.81
C GLU A 623 -35.14 -13.09 -1.55
N PRO A 624 -35.09 -12.04 -0.73
CA PRO A 624 -33.82 -11.40 -0.42
C PRO A 624 -32.85 -12.47 0.10
N CYS A 625 -31.72 -12.64 -0.58
CA CYS A 625 -30.66 -13.50 -0.09
C CYS A 625 -30.40 -13.17 1.39
N PRO A 626 -30.29 -14.13 2.28
CA PRO A 626 -29.99 -13.89 3.70
C PRO A 626 -28.79 -12.97 3.90
N ALA A 627 -27.82 -12.99 2.95
CA ALA A 627 -26.70 -12.08 2.91
C ALA A 627 -27.10 -10.60 2.67
N ILE A 628 -28.14 -10.32 1.85
CA ILE A 628 -28.62 -8.94 1.61
C ILE A 628 -29.38 -8.42 2.83
N ALA A 629 -30.22 -9.23 3.46
CA ALA A 629 -30.91 -8.85 4.69
C ALA A 629 -29.88 -8.55 5.80
N ALA A 630 -28.82 -9.35 5.90
CA ALA A 630 -27.71 -9.10 6.78
C ALA A 630 -26.89 -7.85 6.38
N SER A 631 -26.74 -7.56 5.08
CA SER A 631 -25.99 -6.40 4.58
C SER A 631 -26.74 -5.08 4.68
N ARG A 632 -28.09 -5.10 4.74
CA ARG A 632 -28.94 -3.92 4.90
C ARG A 632 -29.32 -3.61 6.34
N ALA A 633 -29.12 -4.56 7.27
CA ALA A 633 -29.31 -4.23 8.66
C ALA A 633 -28.46 -3.00 8.98
N PRO A 634 -29.02 -1.94 9.61
CA PRO A 634 -28.18 -0.87 10.10
C PRO A 634 -27.05 -1.56 10.83
N TRP A 635 -25.83 -1.06 10.61
CA TRP A 635 -24.67 -1.55 11.34
C TRP A 635 -25.16 -1.62 12.79
N PRO A 636 -25.37 -2.81 13.37
CA PRO A 636 -25.66 -2.83 14.78
C PRO A 636 -24.52 -2.01 15.33
N ALA A 637 -24.82 -1.02 16.18
CA ALA A 637 -23.81 -0.36 16.96
C ALA A 637 -22.75 -1.42 17.21
N PRO A 638 -21.51 -1.28 16.71
CA PRO A 638 -20.64 -2.32 16.16
C PRO A 638 -20.90 -3.62 16.87
N PRO A 639 -21.35 -4.68 16.22
CA PRO A 639 -21.93 -5.78 16.92
C PRO A 639 -20.95 -6.07 18.01
N ARG A 640 -21.39 -5.80 19.21
CA ARG A 640 -20.65 -6.26 20.33
C ARG A 640 -20.39 -7.70 19.93
N ASN A 641 -19.21 -7.98 19.25
CA ASN A 641 -18.71 -9.32 18.94
C ASN A 641 -19.17 -10.05 17.66
N ALA A 642 -19.20 -9.48 16.47
CA ALA A 642 -19.73 -10.24 15.33
C ALA A 642 -18.75 -10.70 14.25
N VAL A 643 -17.44 -10.63 14.39
CA VAL A 643 -16.53 -11.32 13.43
C VAL A 643 -15.14 -11.63 13.99
N ARG A 644 -14.89 -11.31 15.20
CA ARG A 644 -13.84 -11.95 16.02
C ARG A 644 -14.41 -13.23 16.58
N ALA A 645 -13.55 -14.18 16.97
CA ALA A 645 -14.06 -15.26 17.81
C ALA A 645 -14.98 -14.62 18.84
N PRO A 646 -16.24 -15.09 19.01
CA PRO A 646 -17.21 -14.38 19.81
C PRO A 646 -16.53 -13.91 21.09
N GLY A 647 -16.42 -12.59 21.28
CA GLY A 647 -15.87 -12.02 22.48
C GLY A 647 -14.54 -11.30 22.41
N GLU A 648 -13.83 -11.21 21.30
CA GLU A 648 -12.55 -10.48 21.25
C GLU A 648 -12.73 -8.99 20.89
N PRO A 649 -12.25 -8.03 21.72
CA PRO A 649 -12.32 -6.60 21.44
C PRO A 649 -11.33 -6.20 20.35
N GLU A 650 -11.53 -5.05 19.78
CA GLU A 650 -10.58 -4.45 18.87
C GLU A 650 -9.32 -4.02 19.60
N ILE A 651 -8.15 -4.55 19.18
CA ILE A 651 -6.85 -4.11 19.68
C ILE A 651 -6.40 -2.92 18.84
N ARG A 652 -6.15 -1.80 19.51
CA ARG A 652 -5.69 -0.58 18.85
C ARG A 652 -4.32 -0.17 19.39
N PRO A 653 -3.31 -0.04 18.54
CA PRO A 653 -2.00 0.45 18.95
C PRO A 653 -2.09 1.90 19.44
N VAL A 654 -1.42 2.19 20.52
CA VAL A 654 -1.25 3.56 21.01
C VAL A 654 0.01 4.13 20.34
N MET A 655 -0.21 5.07 19.43
CA MET A 655 0.88 5.82 18.81
C MET A 655 1.22 7.04 19.69
N PRO A 656 2.48 7.52 19.65
CA PRO A 656 2.83 8.80 20.30
C PRO A 656 1.95 9.95 19.80
N LEU A 657 1.58 10.88 20.66
CA LEU A 657 0.84 12.08 20.25
C LEU A 657 1.66 12.89 19.21
N PRO A 658 1.02 13.49 18.16
CA PRO A 658 -0.42 13.60 17.93
C PRO A 658 -1.07 12.39 17.19
N ALA A 659 -0.34 11.36 16.84
CA ALA A 659 -0.87 10.24 16.05
C ALA A 659 -1.95 9.43 16.81
N SER A 660 -1.90 9.43 18.13
CA SER A 660 -2.91 8.78 18.98
C SER A 660 -4.22 9.56 19.15
N LYS A 661 -4.36 10.78 18.61
CA LYS A 661 -5.59 11.58 18.77
C LYS A 661 -6.85 10.85 18.31
N TYR A 662 -6.76 10.09 17.24
CA TYR A 662 -7.87 9.28 16.76
C TYR A 662 -8.29 8.22 17.81
N ASN A 663 -7.31 7.51 18.37
CA ASN A 663 -7.55 6.51 19.40
C ASN A 663 -8.10 7.15 20.71
N ILE A 664 -7.68 8.38 21.01
CA ILE A 664 -8.27 9.16 22.12
C ILE A 664 -9.77 9.40 21.88
N CYS A 665 -10.14 9.84 20.66
CA CYS A 665 -11.54 10.03 20.29
C CYS A 665 -12.37 8.74 20.40
N LYS A 666 -11.79 7.62 19.97
CA LYS A 666 -12.42 6.29 20.08
C LYS A 666 -12.63 5.88 21.55
N ALA A 667 -11.61 6.05 22.39
CA ALA A 667 -11.73 5.77 23.81
C ALA A 667 -12.83 6.63 24.46
N VAL A 668 -12.83 7.94 24.16
CA VAL A 668 -13.83 8.88 24.68
C VAL A 668 -15.23 8.54 24.20
N ALA A 669 -15.40 8.20 22.91
CA ALA A 669 -16.69 7.81 22.38
C ALA A 669 -17.25 6.57 23.08
N SER A 670 -16.41 5.56 23.34
CA SER A 670 -16.80 4.38 24.12
C SER A 670 -17.18 4.74 25.55
N LEU A 671 -16.35 5.53 26.22
CA LEU A 671 -16.60 5.96 27.59
C LEU A 671 -17.91 6.76 27.75
N ARG A 672 -18.23 7.63 26.77
CA ARG A 672 -19.50 8.41 26.75
C ARG A 672 -20.74 7.56 26.49
N ARG A 673 -20.57 6.36 25.92
CA ARG A 673 -21.64 5.36 25.73
C ARG A 673 -21.65 4.30 26.84
N ASP A 674 -21.07 4.61 27.99
CA ASP A 674 -20.96 3.70 29.12
C ASP A 674 -20.12 2.44 28.84
N GLY A 675 -19.29 2.48 27.80
CA GLY A 675 -18.39 1.40 27.43
C GLY A 675 -17.21 1.25 28.39
N VAL A 676 -16.59 0.07 28.36
CA VAL A 676 -15.34 -0.23 29.08
C VAL A 676 -14.21 -0.28 28.04
N VAL A 677 -13.10 0.39 28.35
CA VAL A 677 -11.89 0.37 27.50
C VAL A 677 -10.68 -0.09 28.31
N ALA A 678 -9.79 -0.83 27.67
CA ALA A 678 -8.51 -1.18 28.26
C ALA A 678 -7.42 -0.24 27.74
N LEU A 679 -6.58 0.29 28.65
CA LEU A 679 -5.61 1.36 28.37
C LEU A 679 -4.27 1.05 29.05
N PRO A 680 -3.13 1.44 28.43
CA PRO A 680 -1.83 1.41 29.11
C PRO A 680 -1.79 2.48 30.19
N SER A 681 -0.99 2.26 31.24
CA SER A 681 -0.63 3.29 32.21
C SER A 681 0.87 3.27 32.49
N ASP A 682 1.31 4.12 33.38
CA ASP A 682 2.69 4.22 33.89
C ASP A 682 3.14 3.04 34.76
N THR A 683 2.23 2.14 35.12
CA THR A 683 2.51 0.98 35.98
C THR A 683 2.12 -0.34 35.36
N ILE A 684 0.86 -0.52 35.03
CA ILE A 684 0.25 -1.73 34.49
C ILE A 684 -0.92 -1.37 33.59
N TYR A 685 -1.35 -2.25 32.72
CA TYR A 685 -2.59 -2.03 31.96
C TYR A 685 -3.80 -1.89 32.89
N GLY A 686 -4.69 -1.01 32.55
CA GLY A 686 -5.93 -0.75 33.27
C GLY A 686 -7.16 -0.87 32.43
N VAL A 687 -8.31 -1.18 33.03
CA VAL A 687 -9.63 -1.02 32.42
C VAL A 687 -10.32 0.20 33.02
N ALA A 688 -10.96 0.99 32.15
CA ALA A 688 -11.58 2.24 32.51
C ALA A 688 -13.01 2.37 31.99
N ALA A 689 -13.85 3.10 32.73
CA ALA A 689 -15.16 3.57 32.29
C ALA A 689 -15.43 4.98 32.89
N CYS A 690 -16.49 5.64 32.42
CA CYS A 690 -16.92 6.93 32.98
C CYS A 690 -17.28 6.78 34.47
N ALA A 691 -16.57 7.51 35.35
CA ALA A 691 -16.79 7.43 36.78
C ALA A 691 -18.13 8.02 37.25
N ALA A 692 -18.74 8.89 36.45
CA ALA A 692 -20.06 9.47 36.68
C ALA A 692 -21.22 8.56 36.22
N SER A 693 -20.93 7.55 35.36
CA SER A 693 -21.94 6.63 34.86
C SER A 693 -22.12 5.42 35.75
N SER A 694 -23.33 5.18 36.21
CA SER A 694 -23.66 3.97 36.96
C SER A 694 -23.56 2.70 36.15
N GLU A 695 -23.88 2.78 34.87
CA GLU A 695 -23.78 1.65 33.93
C GLU A 695 -22.32 1.36 33.57
N GLY A 696 -21.50 2.38 33.27
CA GLY A 696 -20.07 2.22 33.01
C GLY A 696 -19.34 1.59 34.20
N VAL A 697 -19.60 2.10 35.43
CA VAL A 697 -19.03 1.55 36.65
C VAL A 697 -19.48 0.08 36.87
N ARG A 698 -20.75 -0.24 36.68
CA ARG A 698 -21.27 -1.61 36.76
C ARG A 698 -20.51 -2.55 35.83
N ARG A 699 -20.30 -2.13 34.57
CA ARG A 699 -19.58 -2.93 33.58
C ARG A 699 -18.12 -3.17 33.94
N VAL A 700 -17.43 -2.19 34.56
CA VAL A 700 -16.07 -2.41 35.09
C VAL A 700 -16.05 -3.50 36.18
N TYR A 701 -17.02 -3.49 37.10
CA TYR A 701 -17.12 -4.56 38.09
C TYR A 701 -17.39 -5.93 37.47
N GLU A 702 -18.25 -6.00 36.45
CA GLU A 702 -18.52 -7.22 35.70
C GLU A 702 -17.28 -7.72 34.94
N CYS A 703 -16.60 -6.82 34.23
CA CYS A 703 -15.33 -7.10 33.53
C CYS A 703 -14.32 -7.76 34.48
N LYS A 704 -14.19 -7.25 35.67
CA LYS A 704 -13.29 -7.80 36.70
C LYS A 704 -13.79 -9.08 37.35
N LYS A 705 -15.05 -9.51 37.11
CA LYS A 705 -15.74 -10.53 37.90
C LYS A 705 -15.62 -10.24 39.42
N ARG A 706 -15.73 -8.96 39.76
CA ARG A 706 -15.39 -8.39 41.07
C ARG A 706 -16.63 -8.04 41.88
N ASN A 707 -16.57 -8.32 43.19
CA ASN A 707 -17.60 -7.86 44.11
C ASN A 707 -17.51 -6.34 44.24
N THR A 708 -18.66 -5.65 44.25
CA THR A 708 -18.78 -4.19 44.45
C THR A 708 -18.20 -3.69 45.77
N GLY A 709 -17.98 -4.56 46.74
CA GLY A 709 -17.32 -4.25 48.04
C GLY A 709 -15.79 -3.98 47.91
N VAL A 710 -15.17 -4.21 46.73
CA VAL A 710 -13.75 -3.91 46.53
C VAL A 710 -13.61 -2.59 45.75
N PRO A 711 -13.11 -1.51 46.39
CA PRO A 711 -13.11 -0.19 45.77
C PRO A 711 -12.32 -0.06 44.46
N LEU A 712 -12.79 0.80 43.58
CA LEU A 712 -12.09 1.28 42.37
C LEU A 712 -11.43 2.62 42.66
N SER A 713 -10.31 2.94 42.00
CA SER A 713 -9.75 4.28 41.94
C SER A 713 -10.35 5.06 40.79
N ILE A 714 -10.20 6.37 40.84
CA ILE A 714 -10.45 7.25 39.70
C ILE A 714 -9.14 7.78 39.12
N CYS A 715 -9.14 8.04 37.83
CA CYS A 715 -8.09 8.71 37.09
C CYS A 715 -8.59 10.09 36.64
N VAL A 716 -7.80 11.13 36.91
CA VAL A 716 -7.97 12.46 36.37
C VAL A 716 -6.69 12.89 35.67
N HIS A 717 -6.74 13.96 34.86
CA HIS A 717 -5.62 14.37 34.02
C HIS A 717 -4.79 15.52 34.60
N ASP A 718 -5.32 16.23 35.56
CA ASP A 718 -4.68 17.43 36.12
C ASP A 718 -4.78 17.46 37.65
N VAL A 719 -3.71 17.98 38.32
CA VAL A 719 -3.62 18.08 39.78
C VAL A 719 -4.70 18.98 40.36
N GLY A 720 -5.08 20.05 39.67
CA GLY A 720 -6.13 20.96 40.06
C GLY A 720 -7.51 20.31 40.21
N LEU A 721 -7.72 19.15 39.57
CA LEU A 721 -8.97 18.40 39.63
C LEU A 721 -9.08 17.49 40.87
N VAL A 722 -7.99 17.19 41.56
CA VAL A 722 -8.00 16.29 42.74
C VAL A 722 -8.95 16.82 43.80
N GLY A 723 -8.94 18.13 44.06
CA GLY A 723 -9.83 18.81 45.01
C GLY A 723 -11.32 18.81 44.62
N THR A 724 -11.67 18.43 43.38
CA THR A 724 -13.08 18.28 42.96
C THR A 724 -13.68 16.97 43.50
N TYR A 725 -12.86 15.97 43.74
CA TYR A 725 -13.29 14.62 44.08
C TYR A 725 -12.97 14.24 45.53
N GLY A 726 -11.86 14.77 46.09
CA GLY A 726 -11.35 14.44 47.40
C GLY A 726 -11.01 15.66 48.26
N GLU A 727 -11.12 15.52 49.56
CA GLU A 727 -10.76 16.54 50.56
C GLU A 727 -9.24 16.74 50.59
N VAL A 728 -8.76 17.93 50.16
CA VAL A 728 -7.33 18.28 50.08
C VAL A 728 -6.91 19.43 50.99
N SER A 729 -7.85 20.07 51.69
CA SER A 729 -7.58 21.27 52.48
C SER A 729 -6.57 21.08 53.61
N HIS A 730 -6.35 19.86 54.06
CA HIS A 730 -5.41 19.48 55.12
C HIS A 730 -4.01 19.11 54.60
N LEU A 731 -3.81 19.06 53.25
CA LEU A 731 -2.54 18.71 52.62
C LEU A 731 -1.64 19.94 52.48
N PRO A 732 -0.32 19.83 52.68
CA PRO A 732 0.61 20.94 52.46
C PRO A 732 0.60 21.47 51.02
N ALA A 733 0.87 22.77 50.86
CA ALA A 733 1.00 23.38 49.55
C ALA A 733 2.15 22.74 48.74
N GLY A 734 1.95 22.45 47.44
CA GLY A 734 2.92 21.80 46.57
C GLY A 734 3.09 20.29 46.78
N PHE A 735 2.30 19.71 47.71
CA PHE A 735 2.39 18.28 48.00
C PHE A 735 1.86 17.39 46.84
N LEU A 736 0.76 17.78 46.27
CA LEU A 736 0.14 17.03 45.17
C LEU A 736 1.03 17.04 43.94
N GLU A 737 1.61 18.18 43.61
CA GLU A 737 2.52 18.38 42.49
C GLU A 737 3.84 17.59 42.64
N ALA A 738 4.24 17.28 43.88
CA ALA A 738 5.44 16.48 44.16
C ALA A 738 5.22 14.98 43.97
N LEU A 739 3.97 14.51 43.93
CA LEU A 739 3.62 13.09 43.80
C LEU A 739 2.89 12.74 42.49
N LEU A 740 2.27 13.72 41.85
CA LEU A 740 1.43 13.55 40.66
C LEU A 740 1.85 14.52 39.56
N PRO A 741 1.92 14.06 38.25
CA PRO A 741 1.65 12.68 37.80
C PRO A 741 2.67 11.67 38.31
N GLY A 742 2.24 10.42 38.52
CA GLY A 742 3.14 9.35 38.91
C GLY A 742 2.45 8.06 39.38
N PRO A 743 3.26 7.07 39.77
CA PRO A 743 2.80 5.74 40.13
C PRO A 743 2.23 5.65 41.57
N VAL A 744 1.44 6.67 41.94
CA VAL A 744 0.84 6.77 43.26
C VAL A 744 -0.67 6.92 43.15
N THR A 745 -1.42 6.28 44.04
CA THR A 745 -2.87 6.48 44.24
C THR A 745 -3.11 7.05 45.63
N LEU A 746 -3.67 8.24 45.67
CA LEU A 746 -3.99 8.95 46.93
C LEU A 746 -5.41 8.59 47.34
N LEU A 747 -5.58 7.99 48.53
CA LEU A 747 -6.88 7.74 49.10
C LEU A 747 -7.24 8.96 49.97
N LEU A 748 -8.28 9.68 49.55
CA LEU A 748 -8.77 10.89 50.18
C LEU A 748 -10.22 10.70 50.61
N ARG A 749 -10.68 11.51 51.56
CA ARG A 749 -12.09 11.57 51.92
C ARG A 749 -12.86 12.09 50.70
N ARG A 750 -13.87 11.33 50.23
CA ARG A 750 -14.72 11.69 49.09
C ARG A 750 -15.59 12.89 49.41
N LEU A 751 -15.61 13.89 48.54
CA LEU A 751 -16.52 15.04 48.70
C LEU A 751 -17.97 14.62 48.38
N PRO A 752 -18.96 15.06 49.15
CA PRO A 752 -20.37 14.70 48.91
C PRO A 752 -20.89 15.16 47.56
N GLU A 753 -20.40 16.31 47.06
CA GLU A 753 -20.76 16.93 45.79
C GLU A 753 -19.91 16.44 44.60
N ALA A 754 -18.93 15.54 44.82
CA ALA A 754 -18.12 15.00 43.75
C ALA A 754 -18.98 14.39 42.65
N PRO A 755 -18.74 14.73 41.37
CA PRO A 755 -19.55 14.25 40.22
C PRO A 755 -19.21 12.77 39.90
N LEU A 756 -19.48 11.87 40.80
CA LEU A 756 -19.23 10.45 40.76
C LEU A 756 -20.52 9.67 40.90
N SER A 757 -20.62 8.54 40.18
CA SER A 757 -21.75 7.64 40.32
C SER A 757 -21.93 7.14 41.77
N PRO A 758 -23.17 7.03 42.26
CA PRO A 758 -23.46 6.34 43.52
C PRO A 758 -23.05 4.86 43.51
N SER A 759 -22.94 4.25 42.34
CA SER A 759 -22.49 2.85 42.17
C SER A 759 -20.98 2.69 42.29
N LEU A 760 -20.22 3.77 42.28
CA LEU A 760 -18.78 3.76 42.47
C LEU A 760 -18.47 3.69 44.00
N ASN A 761 -17.90 2.58 44.42
CA ASN A 761 -17.50 2.32 45.81
C ASN A 761 -18.64 2.52 46.81
N PRO A 762 -19.78 1.82 46.68
CA PRO A 762 -20.93 2.02 47.55
C PRO A 762 -20.55 1.71 49.01
N GLY A 763 -20.95 2.60 49.91
CA GLY A 763 -20.71 2.47 51.35
C GLY A 763 -19.30 2.89 51.84
N THR A 764 -18.46 3.45 50.95
CA THR A 764 -17.14 3.99 51.34
C THR A 764 -17.14 5.54 51.33
N GLU A 765 -16.57 6.15 52.37
CA GLU A 765 -16.37 7.60 52.44
C GLU A 765 -15.07 8.07 51.83
N ALA A 766 -14.26 7.14 51.30
CA ALA A 766 -12.96 7.45 50.70
C ALA A 766 -12.95 7.14 49.20
N ILE A 767 -12.14 7.90 48.44
CA ILE A 767 -11.92 7.71 47.02
C ILE A 767 -10.42 7.71 46.72
N GLY A 768 -9.96 6.70 45.99
CA GLY A 768 -8.59 6.61 45.45
C GLY A 768 -8.48 7.45 44.18
N ILE A 769 -7.57 8.41 44.16
CA ILE A 769 -7.35 9.31 43.02
C ILE A 769 -5.91 9.15 42.54
N ARG A 770 -5.72 9.04 41.21
CA ARG A 770 -4.40 9.06 40.61
C ARG A 770 -4.38 9.90 39.32
N ILE A 771 -3.18 10.38 39.01
CA ILE A 771 -2.83 10.96 37.71
C ILE A 771 -1.63 10.14 37.20
N PRO A 772 -1.84 9.22 36.27
CA PRO A 772 -0.74 8.40 35.74
C PRO A 772 0.26 9.23 34.94
N ASP A 773 1.53 8.92 35.05
CA ASP A 773 2.55 9.47 34.12
C ASP A 773 2.47 8.73 32.78
N CYS A 774 1.33 8.87 32.12
CA CYS A 774 1.00 8.23 30.84
C CYS A 774 0.23 9.23 29.97
N GLU A 775 0.91 9.77 28.97
CA GLU A 775 0.37 10.82 28.09
C GLU A 775 -0.97 10.42 27.46
N PHE A 776 -1.09 9.16 26.95
CA PHE A 776 -2.31 8.69 26.33
C PHE A 776 -3.50 8.61 27.28
N LEU A 777 -3.32 8.05 28.48
CA LEU A 777 -4.39 7.92 29.46
C LEU A 777 -4.84 9.29 30.01
N CYS A 778 -3.89 10.19 30.25
CA CYS A 778 -4.21 11.55 30.64
C CYS A 778 -4.98 12.30 29.56
N ALA A 779 -4.57 12.20 28.31
CA ALA A 779 -5.27 12.82 27.18
C ALA A 779 -6.69 12.25 26.97
N VAL A 780 -6.92 10.96 27.22
CA VAL A 780 -8.27 10.36 27.20
C VAL A 780 -9.13 10.93 28.34
N ALA A 781 -8.58 11.07 29.57
CA ALA A 781 -9.31 11.63 30.69
C ALA A 781 -9.64 13.11 30.46
N GLU A 782 -8.70 13.89 29.89
CA GLU A 782 -8.91 15.29 29.52
C GLU A 782 -10.02 15.45 28.49
N ALA A 783 -9.91 14.72 27.36
CA ALA A 783 -10.88 14.79 26.27
C ALA A 783 -12.26 14.23 26.66
N HIS A 784 -12.33 13.31 27.61
CA HIS A 784 -13.57 12.85 28.20
C HIS A 784 -14.27 13.97 29.04
N GLY A 785 -13.51 14.83 29.70
CA GLY A 785 -14.00 15.96 30.50
C GLY A 785 -14.47 15.60 31.90
N GLY A 786 -14.08 14.42 32.43
CA GLY A 786 -14.46 13.95 33.77
C GLY A 786 -13.56 12.81 34.23
N ALA A 787 -13.71 12.39 35.49
CA ALA A 787 -12.94 11.28 36.03
C ALA A 787 -13.31 9.94 35.39
N LEU A 788 -12.31 9.09 35.22
CA LEU A 788 -12.47 7.70 34.75
C LEU A 788 -12.34 6.74 35.95
N ALA A 789 -13.32 5.88 36.16
CA ALA A 789 -13.18 4.75 37.09
C ALA A 789 -12.14 3.79 36.52
N LEU A 790 -11.05 3.53 37.20
CA LEU A 790 -9.86 2.83 36.73
C LEU A 790 -9.47 1.70 37.67
N THR A 791 -9.13 0.55 37.09
CA THR A 791 -8.56 -0.59 37.82
C THR A 791 -7.65 -1.41 36.92
N SER A 792 -6.78 -2.29 37.48
CA SER A 792 -5.89 -3.14 36.69
C SER A 792 -6.63 -4.03 35.68
N ALA A 793 -6.05 -4.27 34.51
CA ALA A 793 -6.62 -5.09 33.44
C ALA A 793 -6.37 -6.57 33.66
N ASN A 794 -6.95 -7.15 34.67
CA ASN A 794 -6.90 -8.59 35.02
C ASN A 794 -8.17 -9.01 35.75
N VAL A 795 -8.50 -10.28 35.75
CA VAL A 795 -9.55 -10.82 36.67
C VAL A 795 -9.11 -10.59 38.11
N SER A 796 -10.07 -10.30 39.00
CA SER A 796 -9.75 -9.99 40.39
C SER A 796 -9.01 -11.14 41.07
N GLY A 797 -7.83 -10.86 41.63
CA GLY A 797 -6.97 -11.86 42.29
C GLY A 797 -5.90 -12.50 41.37
N SER A 798 -5.93 -12.26 40.07
CA SER A 798 -4.86 -12.65 39.12
C SER A 798 -3.71 -11.64 39.12
N SER A 799 -2.54 -12.03 38.54
CA SER A 799 -1.38 -11.16 38.41
C SER A 799 -1.69 -9.91 37.56
N SER A 800 -1.03 -8.81 37.86
CA SER A 800 -1.08 -7.60 37.05
C SER A 800 -0.39 -7.81 35.71
N THR A 801 -0.75 -7.00 34.69
CA THR A 801 -0.41 -7.26 33.28
C THR A 801 0.41 -6.12 32.68
N LYS A 802 1.45 -6.48 31.91
CA LYS A 802 2.36 -5.56 31.22
C LYS A 802 2.06 -5.39 29.73
N ASN A 803 1.38 -6.35 29.14
CA ASN A 803 0.98 -6.31 27.75
C ASN A 803 -0.47 -6.77 27.56
N VAL A 804 -1.05 -6.44 26.42
CA VAL A 804 -2.49 -6.67 26.19
C VAL A 804 -2.84 -8.17 26.16
N TRP A 805 -1.94 -9.03 25.79
CA TRP A 805 -2.18 -10.47 25.65
C TRP A 805 -2.33 -11.19 27.00
N GLU A 806 -1.76 -10.61 28.07
CA GLU A 806 -1.84 -11.21 29.42
C GLU A 806 -3.22 -11.10 30.05
N PHE A 807 -4.11 -10.25 29.52
CA PHE A 807 -5.49 -10.11 30.01
C PHE A 807 -6.56 -10.43 28.98
N ARG A 808 -6.24 -11.28 28.00
CA ARG A 808 -7.16 -11.70 26.93
C ARG A 808 -8.50 -12.24 27.47
N GLU A 809 -8.53 -12.81 28.65
CA GLU A 809 -9.73 -13.35 29.30
C GLU A 809 -10.81 -12.33 29.64
N ILE A 810 -10.48 -11.02 29.66
CA ILE A 810 -11.44 -9.95 29.92
C ILE A 810 -11.73 -9.09 28.68
N TRP A 811 -11.15 -9.42 27.52
CA TRP A 811 -11.35 -8.65 26.29
C TRP A 811 -12.81 -8.57 25.87
N ASP A 812 -13.57 -9.66 26.04
CA ASP A 812 -15.01 -9.73 25.70
C ASP A 812 -15.87 -8.65 26.34
N THR A 813 -15.38 -8.05 27.40
CA THR A 813 -16.08 -7.02 28.15
C THR A 813 -15.61 -5.61 27.84
N CYS A 814 -14.53 -5.47 27.07
CA CYS A 814 -13.99 -4.19 26.62
C CYS A 814 -14.52 -3.86 25.23
N GLU A 815 -14.91 -2.60 24.98
CA GLU A 815 -15.25 -2.17 23.63
C GLU A 815 -13.98 -2.00 22.77
N HIS A 816 -12.92 -1.51 23.40
CA HIS A 816 -11.60 -1.37 22.75
C HIS A 816 -10.48 -1.73 23.72
N VAL A 817 -9.40 -2.29 23.16
CA VAL A 817 -8.14 -2.51 23.87
C VAL A 817 -7.07 -1.69 23.17
N PHE A 818 -6.50 -0.72 23.89
CA PHE A 818 -5.45 0.15 23.38
C PHE A 818 -4.08 -0.40 23.74
N ASP A 819 -3.33 -0.84 22.73
CA ASP A 819 -2.03 -1.49 22.89
C ASP A 819 -0.89 -0.46 22.86
N GLY A 820 -0.32 -0.19 24.04
CA GLY A 820 0.88 0.64 24.23
C GLY A 820 2.19 -0.15 24.16
N GLY A 821 2.11 -1.45 23.76
CA GLY A 821 3.25 -2.36 23.80
C GLY A 821 3.49 -2.97 25.18
N GLU A 822 4.64 -3.61 25.34
CA GLU A 822 5.07 -4.08 26.67
C GLU A 822 5.55 -2.90 27.51
N LEU A 823 4.92 -2.73 28.69
CA LEU A 823 5.25 -1.63 29.60
C LEU A 823 6.64 -1.89 30.22
N ASP A 824 7.54 -0.91 30.07
CA ASP A 824 8.89 -0.98 30.64
C ASP A 824 8.87 -0.67 32.16
N VAL A 825 8.32 -1.60 32.92
CA VAL A 825 8.25 -1.53 34.39
C VAL A 825 9.00 -2.71 35.01
N ASN A 826 9.90 -2.40 35.91
CA ASN A 826 10.70 -3.41 36.60
C ASN A 826 9.89 -4.25 37.59
N ASP A 827 8.76 -3.73 38.05
CA ASP A 827 7.89 -4.39 39.03
C ASP A 827 6.42 -4.30 38.63
N ILE A 828 5.69 -5.43 38.74
CA ILE A 828 4.24 -5.54 38.45
C ILE A 828 3.37 -5.23 39.66
N ALA A 829 3.91 -4.62 40.70
CA ALA A 829 3.20 -4.32 41.92
C ALA A 829 2.07 -3.28 41.76
N GLY A 830 2.02 -2.56 40.60
CA GLY A 830 1.08 -1.46 40.35
C GLY A 830 1.43 -0.21 41.15
N SER A 831 0.47 0.75 41.22
CA SER A 831 0.67 1.99 41.97
C SER A 831 0.77 1.78 43.47
N THR A 832 1.59 2.61 44.16
CA THR A 832 1.57 2.70 45.63
C THR A 832 0.28 3.36 46.08
N VAL A 833 -0.45 2.71 46.97
CA VAL A 833 -1.73 3.27 47.52
C VAL A 833 -1.49 3.83 48.92
N VAL A 834 -1.77 5.12 49.07
CA VAL A 834 -1.54 5.82 50.31
C VAL A 834 -2.83 6.45 50.81
N ASP A 835 -3.17 6.18 52.07
CA ASP A 835 -4.28 6.78 52.76
C ASP A 835 -3.85 8.10 53.40
N LEU A 836 -4.50 9.18 52.98
CA LEU A 836 -4.33 10.54 53.43
C LEU A 836 -5.63 11.11 53.99
N SER A 837 -6.59 10.25 54.35
CA SER A 837 -7.89 10.66 54.90
C SER A 837 -7.79 11.32 56.30
N GLN A 838 -6.65 11.16 57.00
CA GLN A 838 -6.38 11.72 58.29
C GLN A 838 -5.37 12.88 58.22
N PRO A 839 -5.68 14.06 58.75
CA PRO A 839 -4.74 15.19 58.75
C PRO A 839 -3.43 14.89 59.49
N GLY A 840 -2.30 15.31 58.87
CA GLY A 840 -0.95 15.24 59.46
C GLY A 840 -0.26 13.88 59.42
N GLY A 841 -0.91 12.85 58.87
CA GLY A 841 -0.33 11.53 58.76
C GLY A 841 -0.65 10.81 57.46
N PHE A 842 0.10 9.77 57.15
CA PHE A 842 -0.18 8.89 56.03
C PHE A 842 0.00 7.40 56.37
N LYS A 843 -0.76 6.55 55.71
CA LYS A 843 -0.67 5.11 55.86
C LYS A 843 -0.53 4.46 54.46
N ILE A 844 0.52 3.68 54.20
CA ILE A 844 0.65 2.89 52.96
C ILE A 844 -0.25 1.66 53.10
N LEU A 845 -1.33 1.65 52.33
CA LEU A 845 -2.29 0.54 52.28
C LEU A 845 -1.82 -0.57 51.37
N ARG A 846 -1.08 -0.24 50.32
CA ARG A 846 -0.49 -1.17 49.36
C ARG A 846 0.88 -0.68 48.92
N ALA A 847 1.91 -1.46 49.20
CA ALA A 847 3.22 -1.26 48.64
C ALA A 847 3.16 -1.45 47.12
N GLY A 848 3.55 -0.44 46.32
CA GLY A 848 3.62 -0.45 44.87
C GLY A 848 5.03 -0.18 44.40
N CYS A 849 5.20 0.03 43.10
CA CYS A 849 6.51 0.24 42.49
C CYS A 849 7.28 1.47 42.97
N ALA A 850 6.62 2.43 43.65
CA ALA A 850 7.21 3.68 44.14
C ALA A 850 7.08 3.84 45.67
N GLU A 851 6.98 2.77 46.49
CA GLU A 851 6.75 2.85 47.93
C GLU A 851 7.77 3.73 48.64
N THR A 852 9.06 3.48 48.43
CA THR A 852 10.16 4.16 49.12
C THR A 852 10.15 5.67 48.80
N GLN A 853 10.13 6.01 47.54
CA GLN A 853 10.11 7.40 47.05
C GLN A 853 8.88 8.13 47.54
N THR A 854 7.72 7.49 47.51
CA THR A 854 6.46 8.06 48.01
C THR A 854 6.53 8.35 49.51
N ALA A 855 7.06 7.42 50.32
CA ALA A 855 7.22 7.61 51.73
C ALA A 855 8.20 8.74 52.10
N GLU A 856 9.33 8.83 51.42
CA GLU A 856 10.32 9.91 51.56
C GLU A 856 9.73 11.26 51.22
N THR A 857 9.01 11.35 50.08
CA THR A 857 8.32 12.59 49.69
C THR A 857 7.32 13.03 50.75
N MET A 858 6.48 12.15 51.24
CA MET A 858 5.49 12.47 52.30
C MET A 858 6.13 12.97 53.59
N GLN A 859 7.22 12.34 54.00
CA GLN A 859 7.99 12.76 55.19
C GLN A 859 8.65 14.12 54.99
N SER A 860 9.12 14.44 53.81
CA SER A 860 9.69 15.75 53.48
C SER A 860 8.69 16.90 53.58
N PHE A 861 7.39 16.62 53.40
CA PHE A 861 6.29 17.56 53.63
C PHE A 861 5.76 17.54 55.05
N GLY A 862 6.44 16.83 55.99
CA GLY A 862 6.11 16.81 57.40
C GLY A 862 4.97 15.87 57.81
N LEU A 863 4.56 14.96 56.90
CA LEU A 863 3.55 13.96 57.22
C LEU A 863 4.16 12.77 57.99
N ALA A 864 3.52 12.35 59.06
CA ALA A 864 3.98 11.22 59.87
C ALA A 864 3.46 9.88 59.31
N ARG A 865 4.34 8.88 59.21
CA ARG A 865 3.90 7.50 58.84
C ARG A 865 3.14 6.88 60.00
N ILE A 866 1.90 6.54 59.78
CA ILE A 866 1.04 5.82 60.73
C ILE A 866 1.29 4.31 60.52
N ALA A 867 1.63 3.61 61.61
CA ALA A 867 1.79 2.15 61.57
C ALA A 867 0.45 1.47 61.24
N PRO A 868 0.43 0.37 60.48
CA PRO A 868 -0.80 -0.41 60.34
C PRO A 868 -1.27 -0.88 61.73
N GLU A 869 -2.56 -0.78 61.99
CA GLU A 869 -3.17 -1.41 63.15
C GLU A 869 -2.97 -2.90 63.07
N SER A 870 -2.40 -3.52 64.11
CA SER A 870 -2.03 -4.93 64.19
C SER A 870 -3.25 -5.84 64.20
#